data_a2fadd433fa84cdac3b5af02c33bdcbe
#
_entry.id   a2fadd433fa84cdac3b5af02c33bdcbe
#
_cell.length_a   1.000
_cell.length_b   1.000
_cell.length_c   1.000
_cell.angle_alpha   90.00
_cell.angle_beta   90.00
_cell.angle_gamma   90.00
#
_symmetry.space_group_name_H-M   'P 1'
#
loop_
_entity.id
_entity.type
_entity.pdbx_description
1 polymer ?
#
loop_
_entity_poly.entity_id
_entity_poly.type
_entity_poly.pdbx_seq_one_letter_code
_entity_poly.pdbx_strand_id
1 'polypeptide(L)'
;MADPTPPTLPSELPILPLRRTVAFPLTLQPLAVNRPVSTETVNRALGGDRLILLLLQRNDNDDPEPDDVVRVGTVGVIRQMAKGGGGINIIIEGLARVRADVVNRSGTSMRAQITPLPEVVERTIEVEAHVRRIQELVEKTLSLATGLAEELRTVVMNIDDPLRLVYVLASLLDMKPADKQAILEENDLLKKLQAIVSALTREVSLLELKGKIESQAQQEMSDAQRQYYLRQQLKAIQQELGEGEGTEMAEMRKRIEDAKLPEPVNTSAMREVDRLSRMGPASPEYQMLRTYIDWLLDVPWSVTTPDRIDPVEARRVLDEDHYDLDKVKDRIVEYLAVRKLKGDMKGPILCFVGPPGVGKTSLGQSIARAMSRKFVRISLGGVRDEAEIRGHRRTYIGSMPGRIVQALKQAGSMNPVFMLDEVDKVSVGYQGDPAAALLEVLDPAQNHTFRDHYLEVPVDLSRVLFITTSNQLGTVHPALLDRMEIIALSGYTEEEKVHIARRYLVPRQMAEHGLSEGALEITDGALRLVIAEYTREAGVRNLERQLGTISRKVAARLATRLPESEPAPRTVVDRPDVDDYLGPARFKKEVAFRTSRPGVATGVAWTETGGDVLFIEATLLPGGNQNIILTGQLGNVMQESARAAVSHLRARAGELGIPPDFLAKHDLHVHVPAGAIPKDGPSAGVTMATAILSAALNRPVRQDVAMTGEITLSGLVLPVGGIREKALAARRFGVKTLILPALNEPDLAELPEEIRREMAFVPVETLAQVIKVAIPDGAMEQTSEAETVITESDR
;
A
#
# COMPACT_ATOMS: atom_id res chain seq x y z
N MET A 1 -4.54 4.89 -71.22
CA MET A 1 -5.81 4.17 -70.98
C MET A 1 -6.66 5.11 -70.11
N ALA A 2 -7.87 5.36 -70.51
CA ALA A 2 -8.76 6.33 -69.88
C ALA A 2 -9.05 5.93 -68.46
N ASP A 3 -8.95 6.92 -67.50
CA ASP A 3 -9.38 6.77 -66.14
C ASP A 3 -10.81 6.20 -66.07
N PRO A 4 -11.07 5.14 -65.30
CA PRO A 4 -12.41 4.65 -65.11
C PRO A 4 -13.21 5.71 -64.35
N THR A 5 -14.27 6.24 -65.00
CA THR A 5 -15.26 7.08 -64.36
C THR A 5 -15.69 6.41 -63.01
N PRO A 6 -15.69 7.15 -61.89
CA PRO A 6 -16.10 6.55 -60.61
C PRO A 6 -17.53 6.01 -60.73
N PRO A 7 -17.80 4.81 -60.20
CA PRO A 7 -19.14 4.23 -60.24
C PRO A 7 -20.12 5.20 -59.56
N THR A 8 -21.24 5.48 -60.23
CA THR A 8 -22.32 6.28 -59.63
C THR A 8 -22.89 5.52 -58.44
N LEU A 9 -22.50 5.93 -57.23
CA LEU A 9 -23.00 5.34 -56.00
C LEU A 9 -24.43 5.79 -55.71
N PRO A 10 -25.32 4.90 -55.26
CA PRO A 10 -26.65 5.29 -54.80
C PRO A 10 -26.55 6.27 -53.60
N SER A 11 -27.54 7.18 -53.52
CA SER A 11 -27.59 8.16 -52.42
C SER A 11 -27.84 7.53 -51.05
N GLU A 12 -28.36 6.30 -51.01
CA GLU A 12 -28.68 5.58 -49.75
C GLU A 12 -28.29 4.10 -49.86
N LEU A 13 -27.58 3.60 -48.83
CA LEU A 13 -27.09 2.21 -48.80
C LEU A 13 -27.44 1.51 -47.49
N PRO A 14 -27.66 0.17 -47.52
CA PRO A 14 -27.78 -0.62 -46.30
C PRO A 14 -26.43 -0.72 -45.57
N ILE A 15 -26.45 -0.69 -44.23
CA ILE A 15 -25.26 -0.71 -43.37
C ILE A 15 -25.01 -2.11 -42.86
N LEU A 16 -23.76 -2.59 -42.97
CA LEU A 16 -23.23 -3.75 -42.28
C LEU A 16 -22.27 -3.28 -41.16
N PRO A 17 -22.70 -3.32 -39.91
CA PRO A 17 -21.84 -2.92 -38.80
C PRO A 17 -20.77 -3.96 -38.49
N LEU A 18 -19.50 -3.53 -38.46
CA LEU A 18 -18.32 -4.34 -38.19
C LEU A 18 -17.80 -4.08 -36.77
N ARG A 19 -17.42 -5.15 -36.00
CA ARG A 19 -16.96 -5.00 -34.63
C ARG A 19 -15.45 -4.94 -34.49
N ARG A 20 -14.75 -5.86 -35.10
CA ARG A 20 -13.33 -6.10 -34.87
C ARG A 20 -12.45 -5.86 -36.08
N THR A 21 -13.04 -5.45 -37.18
CA THR A 21 -12.34 -5.18 -38.43
C THR A 21 -12.88 -3.92 -39.09
N VAL A 22 -12.04 -3.29 -39.89
CA VAL A 22 -12.38 -2.16 -40.73
C VAL A 22 -12.23 -2.59 -42.17
N ALA A 23 -13.20 -2.30 -43.00
CA ALA A 23 -13.11 -2.54 -44.44
C ALA A 23 -12.47 -1.34 -45.11
N PHE A 24 -11.52 -1.60 -46.00
CA PHE A 24 -10.82 -0.57 -46.77
C PHE A 24 -11.21 -0.58 -48.25
N PRO A 25 -11.24 0.58 -48.87
CA PRO A 25 -11.35 0.66 -50.32
C PRO A 25 -10.23 -0.08 -51.05
N LEU A 26 -10.44 -0.51 -52.26
CA LEU A 26 -9.46 -1.17 -53.12
C LEU A 26 -8.92 -2.51 -52.58
N THR A 27 -9.61 -3.08 -51.57
CA THR A 27 -9.22 -4.35 -50.94
C THR A 27 -10.32 -5.40 -51.05
N LEU A 28 -9.92 -6.68 -51.08
CA LEU A 28 -10.82 -7.81 -50.95
C LEU A 28 -10.76 -8.35 -49.55
N GLN A 29 -11.91 -8.42 -48.88
CA GLN A 29 -11.95 -8.91 -47.50
C GLN A 29 -12.99 -10.01 -47.28
N PRO A 30 -12.63 -11.15 -46.69
CA PRO A 30 -13.58 -12.15 -46.25
C PRO A 30 -14.22 -11.70 -44.93
N LEU A 31 -15.53 -11.77 -44.81
CA LEU A 31 -16.30 -11.46 -43.63
C LEU A 31 -17.26 -12.58 -43.29
N ALA A 32 -17.23 -12.99 -41.99
CA ALA A 32 -18.20 -13.94 -41.44
C ALA A 32 -19.38 -13.17 -40.83
N VAL A 33 -20.57 -13.43 -41.30
CA VAL A 33 -21.81 -12.74 -40.92
C VAL A 33 -22.71 -13.73 -40.19
N ASN A 34 -22.77 -13.60 -38.86
CA ASN A 34 -23.49 -14.53 -37.98
C ASN A 34 -24.65 -13.90 -37.21
N ARG A 35 -24.76 -12.54 -37.24
CA ARG A 35 -25.83 -11.82 -36.53
C ARG A 35 -27.09 -11.67 -37.37
N PRO A 36 -28.29 -11.76 -36.79
CA PRO A 36 -29.54 -11.61 -37.52
C PRO A 36 -29.65 -10.31 -38.34
N VAL A 37 -29.29 -9.17 -37.71
CA VAL A 37 -29.27 -7.83 -38.34
C VAL A 37 -28.33 -7.79 -39.55
N SER A 38 -27.13 -8.32 -39.41
CA SER A 38 -26.12 -8.38 -40.45
C SER A 38 -26.52 -9.34 -41.57
N THR A 39 -27.12 -10.47 -41.24
CA THR A 39 -27.62 -11.46 -42.20
C THR A 39 -28.75 -10.90 -43.06
N GLU A 40 -29.69 -10.17 -42.46
CA GLU A 40 -30.79 -9.53 -43.19
C GLU A 40 -30.28 -8.44 -44.15
N THR A 41 -29.29 -7.63 -43.67
CA THR A 41 -28.66 -6.60 -44.49
C THR A 41 -27.98 -7.20 -45.74
N VAL A 42 -27.22 -8.29 -45.56
CA VAL A 42 -26.55 -9.00 -46.65
C VAL A 42 -27.56 -9.60 -47.64
N ASN A 43 -28.62 -10.24 -47.14
CA ASN A 43 -29.67 -10.80 -48.01
C ASN A 43 -30.38 -9.74 -48.84
N ARG A 44 -30.66 -8.58 -48.28
CA ARG A 44 -31.24 -7.44 -49.00
C ARG A 44 -30.31 -6.90 -50.09
N ALA A 45 -29.02 -6.72 -49.76
CA ALA A 45 -28.01 -6.28 -50.69
C ALA A 45 -27.88 -7.27 -51.88
N LEU A 46 -27.92 -8.57 -51.61
CA LEU A 46 -27.88 -9.61 -52.65
C LEU A 46 -29.11 -9.64 -53.58
N GLY A 47 -30.27 -9.17 -53.11
CA GLY A 47 -31.49 -9.02 -53.93
C GLY A 47 -31.50 -7.76 -54.80
N GLY A 48 -30.51 -6.86 -54.68
CA GLY A 48 -30.38 -5.60 -55.41
C GLY A 48 -29.04 -5.50 -56.15
N ASP A 49 -28.38 -4.34 -56.00
CA ASP A 49 -27.13 -3.98 -56.66
C ASP A 49 -25.86 -4.58 -56.00
N ARG A 50 -26.02 -5.38 -54.91
CA ARG A 50 -24.99 -5.99 -54.08
C ARG A 50 -24.08 -4.99 -53.38
N LEU A 51 -24.47 -3.73 -53.32
CA LEU A 51 -23.75 -2.68 -52.63
C LEU A 51 -24.15 -2.63 -51.16
N ILE A 52 -23.14 -2.42 -50.29
CA ILE A 52 -23.33 -2.36 -48.87
C ILE A 52 -22.35 -1.37 -48.26
N LEU A 53 -22.79 -0.64 -47.25
CA LEU A 53 -21.94 0.28 -46.50
C LEU A 53 -21.41 -0.42 -45.25
N LEU A 54 -20.09 -0.48 -45.14
CA LEU A 54 -19.34 -1.10 -44.04
C LEU A 54 -18.91 -0.03 -43.05
N LEU A 55 -19.45 -0.05 -41.83
CA LEU A 55 -19.11 0.90 -40.76
C LEU A 55 -18.62 0.17 -39.53
N LEU A 56 -17.55 0.66 -38.94
CA LEU A 56 -17.04 0.14 -37.64
C LEU A 56 -18.04 0.50 -36.53
N GLN A 57 -18.29 -0.45 -35.64
CA GLN A 57 -19.10 -0.27 -34.45
C GLN A 57 -18.21 0.22 -33.28
N ARG A 58 -18.72 1.18 -32.50
CA ARG A 58 -17.99 1.80 -31.37
C ARG A 58 -17.97 0.94 -30.11
N ASN A 59 -18.97 0.06 -29.97
CA ASN A 59 -19.15 -0.83 -28.83
C ASN A 59 -19.37 -2.28 -29.29
N ASP A 60 -19.37 -3.23 -28.36
CA ASP A 60 -19.55 -4.67 -28.66
C ASP A 60 -21.02 -5.13 -28.61
N ASN A 61 -21.99 -4.20 -28.80
CA ASN A 61 -23.41 -4.51 -28.72
C ASN A 61 -23.85 -5.42 -29.90
N ASP A 62 -24.71 -6.41 -29.64
CA ASP A 62 -25.21 -7.32 -30.67
C ASP A 62 -26.24 -6.68 -31.57
N ASP A 63 -26.98 -5.72 -31.07
CA ASP A 63 -27.98 -4.94 -31.80
C ASP A 63 -27.63 -3.43 -31.74
N PRO A 64 -26.76 -2.93 -32.62
CA PRO A 64 -26.28 -1.56 -32.58
C PRO A 64 -27.35 -0.56 -33.02
N GLU A 65 -27.37 0.58 -32.31
CA GLU A 65 -28.17 1.75 -32.66
C GLU A 65 -27.41 2.67 -33.64
N PRO A 66 -28.09 3.64 -34.34
CA PRO A 66 -27.45 4.57 -35.28
C PRO A 66 -26.24 5.35 -34.73
N ASP A 67 -26.18 5.60 -33.42
CA ASP A 67 -25.08 6.30 -32.75
C ASP A 67 -23.92 5.38 -32.37
N ASP A 68 -24.13 4.07 -32.42
CA ASP A 68 -23.10 3.07 -32.11
C ASP A 68 -22.13 2.84 -33.27
N VAL A 69 -22.37 3.39 -34.44
CA VAL A 69 -21.48 3.24 -35.59
C VAL A 69 -20.71 4.52 -35.88
N VAL A 70 -19.48 4.37 -36.38
CA VAL A 70 -18.70 5.52 -36.89
C VAL A 70 -19.26 6.04 -38.20
N ARG A 71 -19.00 7.31 -38.49
CA ARG A 71 -19.62 7.98 -39.63
C ARG A 71 -18.84 7.82 -40.94
N VAL A 72 -17.57 7.43 -40.87
CA VAL A 72 -16.76 7.20 -42.08
C VAL A 72 -16.57 5.71 -42.27
N GLY A 73 -16.82 5.23 -43.47
CA GLY A 73 -16.68 3.83 -43.83
C GLY A 73 -16.46 3.60 -45.30
N THR A 74 -16.58 2.33 -45.67
CA THR A 74 -16.31 1.88 -47.07
C THR A 74 -17.58 1.33 -47.68
N VAL A 75 -17.90 1.79 -48.89
CA VAL A 75 -18.87 1.13 -49.73
C VAL A 75 -18.19 -0.09 -50.38
N GLY A 76 -18.79 -1.25 -50.22
CA GLY A 76 -18.29 -2.48 -50.80
C GLY A 76 -19.34 -3.19 -51.65
N VAL A 77 -18.87 -3.99 -52.58
CA VAL A 77 -19.71 -4.88 -53.40
C VAL A 77 -19.47 -6.32 -52.98
N ILE A 78 -20.54 -7.07 -52.75
CA ILE A 78 -20.46 -8.49 -52.41
C ILE A 78 -20.13 -9.31 -53.65
N ARG A 79 -18.91 -9.82 -53.75
CA ARG A 79 -18.41 -10.61 -54.89
C ARG A 79 -18.79 -12.08 -54.79
N GLN A 80 -18.65 -12.66 -53.64
CA GLN A 80 -18.94 -14.07 -53.39
C GLN A 80 -19.69 -14.26 -52.08
N MET A 81 -20.48 -15.31 -51.98
CA MET A 81 -21.19 -15.71 -50.79
C MET A 81 -21.18 -17.24 -50.68
N ALA A 82 -20.89 -17.74 -49.47
CA ALA A 82 -21.01 -19.14 -49.12
C ALA A 82 -21.82 -19.30 -47.83
N LYS A 83 -22.84 -20.17 -47.84
CA LYS A 83 -23.60 -20.53 -46.63
C LYS A 83 -22.89 -21.70 -45.92
N GLY A 84 -22.54 -21.53 -44.64
CA GLY A 84 -21.94 -22.57 -43.79
C GLY A 84 -22.75 -22.83 -42.55
N GLY A 85 -22.43 -23.86 -41.77
CA GLY A 85 -23.21 -24.40 -40.66
C GLY A 85 -23.46 -23.47 -39.47
N GLY A 86 -23.23 -22.19 -39.55
CA GLY A 86 -23.43 -21.21 -38.44
C GLY A 86 -23.56 -19.78 -38.90
N GLY A 87 -23.58 -19.47 -40.23
CA GLY A 87 -23.65 -18.12 -40.73
C GLY A 87 -23.38 -18.00 -42.23
N ILE A 88 -23.25 -16.79 -42.71
CA ILE A 88 -22.94 -16.47 -44.12
C ILE A 88 -21.49 -15.95 -44.17
N ASN A 89 -20.66 -16.58 -44.99
CA ASN A 89 -19.36 -16.03 -45.32
C ASN A 89 -19.44 -15.26 -46.65
N ILE A 90 -18.98 -14.03 -46.66
CA ILE A 90 -19.01 -13.16 -47.84
C ILE A 90 -17.61 -12.67 -48.15
N ILE A 91 -17.31 -12.49 -49.43
CA ILE A 91 -16.11 -11.77 -49.86
C ILE A 91 -16.59 -10.44 -50.41
N ILE A 92 -16.12 -9.36 -49.80
CA ILE A 92 -16.47 -7.99 -50.17
C ILE A 92 -15.25 -7.32 -50.80
N GLU A 93 -15.48 -6.64 -51.94
CA GLU A 93 -14.53 -5.71 -52.52
C GLU A 93 -14.91 -4.29 -52.14
N GLY A 94 -14.01 -3.58 -51.46
CA GLY A 94 -14.17 -2.17 -51.13
C GLY A 94 -14.04 -1.28 -52.36
N LEU A 95 -15.02 -0.44 -52.62
CA LEU A 95 -15.06 0.42 -53.79
C LEU A 95 -14.60 1.84 -53.48
N ALA A 96 -15.18 2.50 -52.51
CA ALA A 96 -14.93 3.90 -52.21
C ALA A 96 -15.15 4.21 -50.74
N ARG A 97 -14.40 5.18 -50.21
CA ARG A 97 -14.61 5.77 -48.91
C ARG A 97 -15.76 6.77 -48.93
N VAL A 98 -16.63 6.67 -47.93
CA VAL A 98 -17.80 7.55 -47.86
C VAL A 98 -18.06 8.00 -46.43
N ARG A 99 -18.78 9.10 -46.27
CA ARG A 99 -19.34 9.53 -44.99
C ARG A 99 -20.83 9.23 -44.97
N ALA A 100 -21.28 8.65 -43.85
CA ALA A 100 -22.70 8.45 -43.57
C ALA A 100 -23.24 9.72 -42.87
N ASP A 101 -23.97 10.55 -43.60
CA ASP A 101 -24.47 11.83 -43.08
C ASP A 101 -25.69 11.63 -42.18
N VAL A 102 -26.63 10.80 -42.61
CA VAL A 102 -27.82 10.45 -41.83
C VAL A 102 -27.92 8.92 -41.77
N VAL A 103 -27.94 8.38 -40.56
CA VAL A 103 -28.14 6.95 -40.33
C VAL A 103 -29.51 6.73 -39.73
N ASN A 104 -30.34 5.97 -40.43
CA ASN A 104 -31.71 5.66 -40.03
C ASN A 104 -31.80 4.15 -39.74
N ARG A 105 -32.60 3.77 -38.75
CA ARG A 105 -32.96 2.39 -38.48
C ARG A 105 -34.41 2.14 -38.90
N SER A 106 -34.63 1.10 -39.68
CA SER A 106 -35.97 0.68 -40.10
C SER A 106 -36.12 -0.81 -39.77
N GLY A 107 -36.80 -1.12 -38.66
CA GLY A 107 -36.88 -2.46 -38.12
C GLY A 107 -35.51 -3.02 -37.70
N THR A 108 -35.13 -4.15 -38.25
CA THR A 108 -33.86 -4.84 -37.96
C THR A 108 -32.71 -4.37 -38.85
N SER A 109 -32.91 -3.49 -39.84
CA SER A 109 -31.84 -3.03 -40.73
C SER A 109 -31.57 -1.53 -40.59
N MET A 110 -30.29 -1.16 -40.71
CA MET A 110 -29.86 0.24 -40.80
C MET A 110 -29.54 0.65 -42.21
N ARG A 111 -29.83 1.90 -42.56
CA ARG A 111 -29.50 2.52 -43.84
C ARG A 111 -28.87 3.89 -43.62
N ALA A 112 -28.00 4.30 -44.52
CA ALA A 112 -27.41 5.64 -44.45
C ALA A 112 -27.50 6.36 -45.77
N GLN A 113 -27.73 7.66 -45.67
CA GLN A 113 -27.44 8.60 -46.78
C GLN A 113 -25.94 8.82 -46.79
N ILE A 114 -25.33 8.72 -47.98
CA ILE A 114 -23.87 8.75 -48.08
C ILE A 114 -23.40 9.92 -48.94
N THR A 115 -22.26 10.51 -48.50
CA THR A 115 -21.50 11.47 -49.31
C THR A 115 -20.14 10.85 -49.62
N PRO A 116 -19.73 10.71 -50.90
CA PRO A 116 -18.40 10.24 -51.24
C PRO A 116 -17.33 11.17 -50.70
N LEU A 117 -16.25 10.56 -50.12
CA LEU A 117 -15.07 11.26 -49.68
C LEU A 117 -13.92 10.96 -50.65
N PRO A 118 -13.72 11.82 -51.66
CA PRO A 118 -12.66 11.60 -52.64
C PRO A 118 -11.29 11.72 -51.98
N GLU A 119 -10.36 10.91 -52.43
CA GLU A 119 -8.98 10.90 -51.90
C GLU A 119 -8.06 11.51 -52.96
N VAL A 120 -7.27 12.47 -52.54
CA VAL A 120 -6.29 13.12 -53.42
C VAL A 120 -4.96 12.40 -53.21
N VAL A 121 -4.43 11.79 -54.28
CA VAL A 121 -3.14 11.14 -54.26
C VAL A 121 -2.10 12.11 -54.84
N GLU A 122 -1.43 12.86 -53.97
CA GLU A 122 -0.28 13.68 -54.38
C GLU A 122 0.99 12.83 -54.30
N ARG A 123 1.68 12.68 -55.44
CA ARG A 123 2.99 11.99 -55.48
C ARG A 123 4.10 12.98 -55.17
N THR A 124 4.44 13.12 -53.91
CA THR A 124 5.57 13.92 -53.47
C THR A 124 6.80 13.00 -53.19
N ILE A 125 7.99 13.62 -53.17
CA ILE A 125 9.23 12.91 -52.82
C ILE A 125 9.10 12.21 -51.43
N GLU A 126 8.40 12.81 -50.48
CA GLU A 126 8.14 12.27 -49.16
C GLU A 126 7.27 11.02 -49.21
N VAL A 127 6.22 11.03 -50.05
CA VAL A 127 5.38 9.85 -50.25
C VAL A 127 6.19 8.69 -50.83
N GLU A 128 7.03 8.94 -51.83
CA GLU A 128 7.91 7.90 -52.40
C GLU A 128 8.91 7.35 -51.38
N ALA A 129 9.48 8.21 -50.55
CA ALA A 129 10.38 7.80 -49.48
C ALA A 129 9.68 6.86 -48.47
N HIS A 130 8.44 7.16 -48.06
CA HIS A 130 7.68 6.32 -47.17
C HIS A 130 7.26 5.00 -47.80
N VAL A 131 6.90 5.00 -49.09
CA VAL A 131 6.60 3.76 -49.82
C VAL A 131 7.82 2.83 -49.85
N ARG A 132 9.01 3.36 -50.16
CA ARG A 132 10.27 2.55 -50.11
C ARG A 132 10.53 2.03 -48.69
N ARG A 133 10.33 2.87 -47.71
CA ARG A 133 10.51 2.44 -46.30
C ARG A 133 9.53 1.34 -45.92
N ILE A 134 8.30 1.39 -46.35
CA ILE A 134 7.31 0.33 -46.15
C ILE A 134 7.77 -0.97 -46.84
N GLN A 135 8.26 -0.91 -48.08
CA GLN A 135 8.76 -2.07 -48.79
C GLN A 135 9.93 -2.75 -48.04
N GLU A 136 10.93 -1.97 -47.55
CA GLU A 136 12.03 -2.46 -46.72
C GLU A 136 11.52 -3.15 -45.46
N LEU A 137 10.56 -2.53 -44.73
CA LEU A 137 10.01 -3.10 -43.49
C LEU A 137 9.21 -4.37 -43.77
N VAL A 138 8.47 -4.44 -44.86
CA VAL A 138 7.76 -5.67 -45.28
C VAL A 138 8.75 -6.79 -45.61
N GLU A 139 9.82 -6.54 -46.38
CA GLU A 139 10.88 -7.53 -46.61
C GLU A 139 11.48 -8.03 -45.32
N LYS A 140 11.76 -7.12 -44.38
CA LYS A 140 12.30 -7.48 -43.07
C LYS A 140 11.30 -8.31 -42.24
N THR A 141 10.04 -7.97 -42.24
CA THR A 141 8.99 -8.74 -41.59
C THR A 141 8.89 -10.15 -42.14
N LEU A 142 8.93 -10.29 -43.47
CA LEU A 142 8.88 -11.57 -44.18
C LEU A 142 10.13 -12.44 -43.95
N SER A 143 11.28 -11.82 -43.74
CA SER A 143 12.52 -12.56 -43.38
C SER A 143 12.51 -13.13 -41.97
N LEU A 144 11.73 -12.52 -41.06
CA LEU A 144 11.64 -12.94 -39.67
C LEU A 144 10.42 -13.85 -39.39
N ALA A 145 9.43 -13.87 -40.26
CA ALA A 145 8.22 -14.70 -40.12
C ALA A 145 8.35 -16.02 -40.88
N THR A 146 8.26 -17.13 -40.19
CA THR A 146 8.25 -18.47 -40.80
C THR A 146 6.84 -18.85 -41.23
N GLY A 147 6.56 -18.92 -42.54
CA GLY A 147 5.37 -19.62 -43.06
C GLY A 147 4.34 -18.90 -43.91
N LEU A 148 4.39 -17.55 -44.09
CA LEU A 148 3.37 -16.81 -44.90
C LEU A 148 3.98 -15.93 -46.02
N ALA A 149 5.20 -16.25 -46.40
CA ALA A 149 6.08 -15.22 -46.94
C ALA A 149 5.92 -14.88 -48.45
N GLU A 150 5.74 -15.84 -49.35
CA GLU A 150 5.90 -15.53 -50.79
C GLU A 150 4.69 -14.91 -51.47
N GLU A 151 3.47 -15.29 -51.07
CA GLU A 151 2.27 -14.74 -51.67
C GLU A 151 2.04 -13.25 -51.28
N LEU A 152 2.29 -12.93 -50.00
CA LEU A 152 2.23 -11.56 -49.49
C LEU A 152 3.28 -10.66 -50.11
N ARG A 153 4.51 -11.18 -50.29
CA ARG A 153 5.60 -10.44 -50.92
C ARG A 153 5.20 -10.02 -52.33
N THR A 154 4.67 -10.97 -53.13
CA THR A 154 4.28 -10.73 -54.51
C THR A 154 3.16 -9.71 -54.61
N VAL A 155 2.20 -9.73 -53.68
CA VAL A 155 1.08 -8.77 -53.68
C VAL A 155 1.58 -7.37 -53.30
N VAL A 156 2.39 -7.21 -52.25
CA VAL A 156 2.80 -5.88 -51.76
C VAL A 156 3.83 -5.22 -52.70
N MET A 157 4.77 -6.02 -53.29
CA MET A 157 5.80 -5.46 -54.17
C MET A 157 5.30 -5.05 -55.55
N ASN A 158 4.14 -5.53 -55.97
CA ASN A 158 3.53 -5.19 -57.28
C ASN A 158 2.44 -4.09 -57.17
N ILE A 159 2.30 -3.42 -56.03
CA ILE A 159 1.38 -2.31 -55.91
C ILE A 159 2.09 -0.97 -56.14
N ASP A 160 1.80 -0.34 -57.30
CA ASP A 160 2.37 0.95 -57.65
C ASP A 160 1.60 2.16 -57.08
N ASP A 161 0.37 1.95 -56.64
CA ASP A 161 -0.46 2.98 -56.06
C ASP A 161 -0.24 3.07 -54.53
N PRO A 162 0.29 4.19 -54.04
CA PRO A 162 0.57 4.36 -52.59
C PRO A 162 -0.65 4.24 -51.70
N LEU A 163 -1.82 4.70 -52.16
CA LEU A 163 -3.08 4.62 -51.42
C LEU A 163 -3.56 3.17 -51.31
N ARG A 164 -3.52 2.43 -52.41
CA ARG A 164 -3.84 0.99 -52.42
C ARG A 164 -2.89 0.21 -51.53
N LEU A 165 -1.59 0.56 -51.56
CA LEU A 165 -0.59 -0.07 -50.68
C LEU A 165 -0.95 0.11 -49.19
N VAL A 166 -1.29 1.32 -48.74
CA VAL A 166 -1.75 1.61 -47.38
C VAL A 166 -2.93 0.75 -47.01
N TYR A 167 -3.97 0.69 -47.84
CA TYR A 167 -5.20 -0.02 -47.53
C TYR A 167 -5.02 -1.54 -47.50
N VAL A 168 -4.23 -2.07 -48.38
CA VAL A 168 -3.88 -3.51 -48.38
C VAL A 168 -3.12 -3.84 -47.12
N LEU A 169 -2.10 -3.07 -46.76
CA LEU A 169 -1.32 -3.31 -45.52
C LEU A 169 -2.16 -3.08 -44.25
N ALA A 170 -2.97 -2.04 -44.17
CA ALA A 170 -3.89 -1.84 -43.07
C ALA A 170 -4.90 -2.98 -42.88
N SER A 171 -5.28 -3.65 -43.96
CA SER A 171 -6.17 -4.82 -43.90
C SER A 171 -5.45 -6.06 -43.34
N LEU A 172 -4.17 -6.23 -43.66
CA LEU A 172 -3.35 -7.43 -43.33
C LEU A 172 -2.68 -7.35 -41.96
N LEU A 173 -2.23 -6.16 -41.59
CA LEU A 173 -1.51 -5.98 -40.29
C LEU A 173 -2.44 -6.18 -39.11
N ASP A 174 -1.88 -6.78 -38.02
CA ASP A 174 -2.58 -6.93 -36.75
C ASP A 174 -2.58 -5.59 -35.99
N MET A 175 -3.54 -4.76 -36.28
CA MET A 175 -3.74 -3.44 -35.67
C MET A 175 -5.09 -3.39 -34.96
N LYS A 176 -5.17 -2.58 -33.92
CA LYS A 176 -6.44 -2.35 -33.20
C LYS A 176 -7.48 -1.75 -34.17
N PRO A 177 -8.76 -2.11 -34.07
CA PRO A 177 -9.80 -1.56 -34.92
C PRO A 177 -9.86 -0.03 -34.95
N ALA A 178 -9.59 0.63 -33.81
CA ALA A 178 -9.53 2.07 -33.70
C ALA A 178 -8.39 2.68 -34.53
N ASP A 179 -7.21 2.05 -34.55
CA ASP A 179 -6.07 2.51 -35.36
C ASP A 179 -6.34 2.32 -36.87
N LYS A 180 -6.96 1.20 -37.26
CA LYS A 180 -7.41 0.94 -38.61
C LYS A 180 -8.44 1.98 -39.06
N GLN A 181 -9.39 2.33 -38.19
CA GLN A 181 -10.41 3.36 -38.46
C GLN A 181 -9.78 4.73 -38.63
N ALA A 182 -8.81 5.09 -37.80
CA ALA A 182 -8.07 6.35 -37.93
C ALA A 182 -7.36 6.47 -39.28
N ILE A 183 -6.78 5.38 -39.81
CA ILE A 183 -6.21 5.36 -41.17
C ILE A 183 -7.29 5.55 -42.26
N LEU A 184 -8.46 4.97 -42.06
CA LEU A 184 -9.57 5.16 -43.00
C LEU A 184 -10.10 6.61 -42.98
N GLU A 185 -10.18 7.25 -41.81
CA GLU A 185 -10.69 8.62 -41.64
C GLU A 185 -9.70 9.70 -42.06
N GLU A 186 -8.41 9.44 -41.99
CA GLU A 186 -7.37 10.42 -42.38
C GLU A 186 -7.48 10.77 -43.87
N ASN A 187 -7.29 12.04 -44.21
CA ASN A 187 -7.36 12.51 -45.60
C ASN A 187 -5.97 12.66 -46.23
N ASP A 188 -4.96 12.85 -45.41
CA ASP A 188 -3.58 13.04 -45.83
C ASP A 188 -2.90 11.70 -46.07
N LEU A 189 -2.49 11.45 -47.31
CA LEU A 189 -1.79 10.21 -47.70
C LEU A 189 -0.48 10.03 -46.94
N LEU A 190 0.27 11.09 -46.69
CA LEU A 190 1.53 11.01 -45.98
C LEU A 190 1.34 10.52 -44.56
N LYS A 191 0.32 11.00 -43.85
CA LYS A 191 -0.01 10.54 -42.48
C LYS A 191 -0.50 9.09 -42.47
N LYS A 192 -1.24 8.65 -43.47
CA LYS A 192 -1.62 7.25 -43.62
C LYS A 192 -0.38 6.36 -43.77
N LEU A 193 0.60 6.75 -44.60
CA LEU A 193 1.85 6.04 -44.81
C LEU A 193 2.68 5.99 -43.52
N GLN A 194 2.76 7.10 -42.79
CA GLN A 194 3.45 7.15 -41.48
C GLN A 194 2.84 6.19 -40.46
N ALA A 195 1.52 6.08 -40.39
CA ALA A 195 0.83 5.14 -39.55
C ALA A 195 1.19 3.68 -39.90
N ILE A 196 1.26 3.33 -41.18
CA ILE A 196 1.70 2.00 -41.64
C ILE A 196 3.16 1.73 -41.32
N VAL A 197 4.08 2.70 -41.52
CA VAL A 197 5.50 2.56 -41.13
C VAL A 197 5.62 2.31 -39.64
N SER A 198 4.87 3.01 -38.81
CA SER A 198 4.88 2.82 -37.35
C SER A 198 4.40 1.43 -36.95
N ALA A 199 3.32 0.95 -37.59
CA ALA A 199 2.76 -0.38 -37.35
C ALA A 199 3.75 -1.50 -37.76
N LEU A 200 4.34 -1.40 -38.95
CA LEU A 200 5.36 -2.36 -39.42
C LEU A 200 6.64 -2.34 -38.56
N THR A 201 7.08 -1.17 -38.14
CA THR A 201 8.27 -1.08 -37.25
C THR A 201 8.02 -1.79 -35.93
N ARG A 202 6.83 -1.67 -35.37
CA ARG A 202 6.41 -2.38 -34.16
C ARG A 202 6.39 -3.90 -34.38
N GLU A 203 5.84 -4.35 -35.49
CA GLU A 203 5.75 -5.76 -35.84
C GLU A 203 7.15 -6.40 -36.00
N VAL A 204 8.05 -5.72 -36.72
CA VAL A 204 9.45 -6.14 -36.84
C VAL A 204 10.10 -6.28 -35.47
N SER A 205 9.91 -5.29 -34.57
CA SER A 205 10.50 -5.33 -33.22
C SER A 205 9.97 -6.50 -32.40
N LEU A 206 8.69 -6.84 -32.53
CA LEU A 206 8.08 -7.99 -31.86
C LEU A 206 8.64 -9.31 -32.40
N LEU A 207 8.81 -9.45 -33.71
CA LEU A 207 9.36 -10.66 -34.34
C LEU A 207 10.84 -10.84 -33.97
N GLU A 208 11.63 -9.77 -33.94
CA GLU A 208 13.04 -9.82 -33.48
C GLU A 208 13.16 -10.26 -32.03
N LEU A 209 12.29 -9.74 -31.16
CA LEU A 209 12.25 -10.12 -29.74
C LEU A 209 11.85 -11.60 -29.59
N LYS A 210 10.82 -12.04 -30.33
CA LYS A 210 10.39 -13.43 -30.34
C LYS A 210 11.52 -14.36 -30.79
N GLY A 211 12.22 -14.03 -31.88
CA GLY A 211 13.37 -14.80 -32.38
C GLY A 211 14.52 -14.88 -31.36
N LYS A 212 14.79 -13.78 -30.63
CA LYS A 212 15.78 -13.78 -29.54
C LYS A 212 15.38 -14.71 -28.40
N ILE A 213 14.11 -14.66 -27.97
CA ILE A 213 13.60 -15.54 -26.90
C ILE A 213 13.66 -17.02 -27.33
N GLU A 214 13.25 -17.33 -28.53
CA GLU A 214 13.30 -18.69 -29.07
C GLU A 214 14.75 -19.22 -29.20
N SER A 215 15.68 -18.39 -29.69
CA SER A 215 17.09 -18.70 -29.74
C SER A 215 17.71 -18.92 -28.35
N GLN A 216 17.37 -18.10 -27.40
CA GLN A 216 17.83 -18.20 -26.00
C GLN A 216 17.26 -19.44 -25.31
N ALA A 217 15.97 -19.74 -25.51
CA ALA A 217 15.36 -20.97 -24.99
C ALA A 217 15.96 -22.24 -25.62
N GLN A 218 16.30 -22.21 -26.91
CA GLN A 218 16.92 -23.31 -27.60
C GLN A 218 18.37 -23.53 -27.17
N GLN A 219 19.07 -22.43 -26.82
CA GLN A 219 20.43 -22.51 -26.27
C GLN A 219 20.41 -23.05 -24.83
N GLU A 220 19.47 -22.60 -24.00
CA GLU A 220 19.27 -23.12 -22.64
C GLU A 220 18.86 -24.63 -22.66
N MET A 221 18.00 -25.04 -23.58
CA MET A 221 17.65 -26.45 -23.77
C MET A 221 18.87 -27.29 -24.24
N SER A 222 19.71 -26.78 -25.14
CA SER A 222 20.94 -27.43 -25.58
C SER A 222 21.95 -27.56 -24.44
N ASP A 223 22.11 -26.51 -23.63
CA ASP A 223 22.99 -26.52 -22.46
C ASP A 223 22.47 -27.46 -21.36
N ALA A 224 21.14 -27.50 -21.15
CA ALA A 224 20.52 -28.46 -20.23
C ALA A 224 20.71 -29.92 -20.69
N GLN A 225 20.57 -30.23 -22.00
CA GLN A 225 20.83 -31.54 -22.55
C GLN A 225 22.32 -31.93 -22.42
N ARG A 226 23.24 -30.98 -22.67
CA ARG A 226 24.68 -31.18 -22.50
C ARG A 226 25.04 -31.42 -21.05
N GLN A 227 24.45 -30.64 -20.12
CA GLN A 227 24.63 -30.85 -18.68
C GLN A 227 24.03 -32.18 -18.21
N TYR A 228 22.88 -32.58 -18.75
CA TYR A 228 22.29 -33.89 -18.47
C TYR A 228 23.22 -35.01 -18.94
N TYR A 229 23.77 -34.93 -20.16
CA TYR A 229 24.68 -35.91 -20.70
C TYR A 229 26.00 -35.99 -19.91
N LEU A 230 26.55 -34.83 -19.54
CA LEU A 230 27.75 -34.76 -18.70
C LEU A 230 27.50 -35.31 -17.29
N ARG A 231 26.30 -35.05 -16.72
CA ARG A 231 25.87 -35.64 -15.43
C ARG A 231 25.69 -37.17 -15.55
N GLN A 232 25.18 -37.68 -16.64
CA GLN A 232 25.08 -39.11 -16.91
C GLN A 232 26.46 -39.76 -17.01
N GLN A 233 27.40 -39.13 -17.73
CA GLN A 233 28.78 -39.60 -17.80
C GLN A 233 29.46 -39.54 -16.43
N LEU A 234 29.29 -38.48 -15.69
CA LEU A 234 29.86 -38.34 -14.35
C LEU A 234 29.25 -39.38 -13.39
N LYS A 235 27.95 -39.68 -13.52
CA LYS A 235 27.28 -40.73 -12.78
C LYS A 235 27.78 -42.12 -13.13
N ALA A 236 28.02 -42.40 -14.42
CA ALA A 236 28.60 -43.68 -14.87
C ALA A 236 30.04 -43.84 -14.36
N ILE A 237 30.83 -42.77 -14.39
CA ILE A 237 32.20 -42.77 -13.86
C ILE A 237 32.20 -42.93 -12.33
N GLN A 238 31.29 -42.29 -11.63
CA GLN A 238 31.13 -42.42 -10.16
C GLN A 238 30.65 -43.82 -9.78
N GLN A 239 29.79 -44.44 -10.59
CA GLN A 239 29.41 -45.87 -10.40
C GLN A 239 30.55 -46.82 -10.60
N GLU A 240 31.44 -46.60 -11.61
CA GLU A 240 32.64 -47.40 -11.82
C GLU A 240 33.71 -47.19 -10.76
N LEU A 241 33.79 -45.98 -10.17
CA LEU A 241 34.72 -45.65 -9.09
C LEU A 241 34.22 -46.08 -7.71
N GLY A 242 33.00 -46.62 -7.58
CA GLY A 242 32.42 -47.02 -6.32
C GLY A 242 31.95 -45.83 -5.44
N GLU A 243 31.92 -44.60 -5.99
CA GLU A 243 31.50 -43.36 -5.33
C GLU A 243 30.01 -43.05 -5.57
N GLY A 244 29.17 -44.04 -5.82
CA GLY A 244 27.76 -43.92 -6.16
C GLY A 244 26.82 -43.74 -4.92
N GLU A 245 25.52 -43.77 -5.19
CA GLU A 245 24.36 -43.51 -4.30
C GLU A 245 24.48 -44.06 -2.84
N GLY A 246 25.32 -45.07 -2.59
CA GLY A 246 25.66 -45.57 -1.26
C GLY A 246 26.41 -44.56 -0.39
N THR A 247 27.23 -43.71 -1.00
CA THR A 247 28.06 -42.73 -0.30
C THR A 247 27.24 -41.53 0.14
N GLU A 248 26.31 -41.02 -0.71
CA GLU A 248 25.40 -39.91 -0.36
C GLU A 248 24.46 -40.32 0.76
N MET A 249 23.91 -41.53 0.72
CA MET A 249 23.04 -42.04 1.78
C MET A 249 23.80 -42.29 3.07
N ALA A 250 25.03 -42.75 3.00
CA ALA A 250 25.91 -42.94 4.16
C ALA A 250 26.28 -41.59 4.80
N GLU A 251 26.60 -40.58 3.99
CA GLU A 251 26.84 -39.23 4.47
C GLU A 251 25.60 -38.61 5.11
N MET A 252 24.41 -38.80 4.52
CA MET A 252 23.18 -38.28 5.06
C MET A 252 22.84 -38.94 6.40
N ARG A 253 23.01 -40.26 6.53
CA ARG A 253 22.86 -40.96 7.81
C ARG A 253 23.84 -40.46 8.85
N LYS A 254 25.10 -40.27 8.48
CA LYS A 254 26.13 -39.72 9.35
C LYS A 254 25.79 -38.31 9.80
N ARG A 255 25.30 -37.44 8.91
CA ARG A 255 24.82 -36.09 9.27
C ARG A 255 23.67 -36.14 10.26
N ILE A 256 22.74 -37.10 10.12
CA ILE A 256 21.63 -37.29 11.07
C ILE A 256 22.13 -37.72 12.43
N GLU A 257 23.10 -38.66 12.48
CA GLU A 257 23.72 -39.11 13.73
C GLU A 257 24.49 -37.99 14.45
N ASP A 258 25.28 -37.22 13.66
CA ASP A 258 26.10 -36.10 14.18
C ASP A 258 25.21 -34.95 14.68
N ALA A 259 24.02 -34.73 14.11
CA ALA A 259 23.07 -33.66 14.47
C ALA A 259 22.39 -33.88 15.83
N LYS A 260 22.53 -35.04 16.44
CA LYS A 260 21.96 -35.37 17.77
C LYS A 260 20.49 -34.99 17.89
N LEU A 261 19.71 -35.42 16.91
CA LEU A 261 18.29 -35.13 16.82
C LEU A 261 17.52 -35.78 17.99
N PRO A 262 16.40 -35.16 18.46
CA PRO A 262 15.48 -35.82 19.37
C PRO A 262 14.96 -37.13 18.80
N GLU A 263 14.69 -38.12 19.65
CA GLU A 263 14.31 -39.46 19.21
C GLU A 263 13.16 -39.53 18.20
N PRO A 264 12.04 -38.78 18.35
CA PRO A 264 10.97 -38.76 17.36
C PRO A 264 11.40 -38.18 16.01
N VAL A 265 12.29 -37.17 16.03
CA VAL A 265 12.83 -36.51 14.83
C VAL A 265 13.82 -37.42 14.12
N ASN A 266 14.71 -38.05 14.89
CA ASN A 266 15.70 -39.00 14.37
C ASN A 266 15.01 -40.17 13.68
N THR A 267 14.02 -40.77 14.35
CA THR A 267 13.22 -41.87 13.78
C THR A 267 12.54 -41.47 12.48
N SER A 268 11.96 -40.28 12.44
CA SER A 268 11.33 -39.75 11.23
C SER A 268 12.36 -39.53 10.11
N ALA A 269 13.50 -38.89 10.44
CA ALA A 269 14.57 -38.61 9.49
C ALA A 269 15.14 -39.91 8.89
N MET A 270 15.46 -40.90 9.73
CA MET A 270 15.99 -42.18 9.29
C MET A 270 15.02 -42.93 8.38
N ARG A 271 13.71 -42.94 8.73
CA ARG A 271 12.67 -43.54 7.90
C ARG A 271 12.59 -42.90 6.53
N GLU A 272 12.70 -41.58 6.44
CA GLU A 272 12.64 -40.89 5.15
C GLU A 272 13.95 -41.05 4.35
N VAL A 273 15.11 -41.21 4.98
CA VAL A 273 16.36 -41.62 4.30
C VAL A 273 16.23 -43.03 3.74
N ASP A 274 15.66 -43.97 4.48
CA ASP A 274 15.40 -45.32 3.99
C ASP A 274 14.39 -45.34 2.83
N ARG A 275 13.44 -44.42 2.82
CA ARG A 275 12.54 -44.24 1.68
C ARG A 275 13.28 -43.63 0.49
N LEU A 276 14.11 -42.61 0.74
CA LEU A 276 14.90 -41.92 -0.27
C LEU A 276 15.88 -42.90 -0.97
N SER A 277 16.50 -43.83 -0.22
CA SER A 277 17.41 -44.81 -0.76
C SER A 277 16.79 -45.81 -1.76
N ARG A 278 15.45 -45.94 -1.73
CA ARG A 278 14.70 -46.80 -2.68
C ARG A 278 14.12 -46.04 -3.85
N MET A 279 14.36 -44.73 -3.94
CA MET A 279 13.86 -43.87 -5.00
C MET A 279 14.96 -43.47 -5.96
N GLY A 280 14.63 -43.41 -7.24
CA GLY A 280 15.57 -42.92 -8.24
C GLY A 280 15.75 -41.39 -8.11
N PRO A 281 16.98 -40.86 -8.21
CA PRO A 281 17.27 -39.43 -8.06
C PRO A 281 16.56 -38.47 -9.03
N ALA A 282 16.05 -39.03 -10.14
CA ALA A 282 15.30 -38.27 -11.15
C ALA A 282 13.83 -38.05 -10.78
N SER A 283 13.34 -38.67 -9.69
CA SER A 283 11.96 -38.47 -9.24
C SER A 283 11.76 -37.11 -8.58
N PRO A 284 10.69 -36.40 -8.91
CA PRO A 284 10.35 -35.16 -8.17
C PRO A 284 10.19 -35.37 -6.66
N GLU A 285 9.69 -36.56 -6.25
CA GLU A 285 9.58 -36.92 -4.83
C GLU A 285 10.95 -37.03 -4.14
N TYR A 286 11.99 -37.45 -4.86
CA TYR A 286 13.35 -37.51 -4.31
C TYR A 286 13.81 -36.14 -3.84
N GLN A 287 13.65 -35.11 -4.67
CA GLN A 287 14.05 -33.75 -4.32
C GLN A 287 13.22 -33.20 -3.16
N MET A 288 11.93 -33.50 -3.12
CA MET A 288 11.05 -33.10 -2.04
C MET A 288 11.45 -33.74 -0.70
N LEU A 289 11.73 -35.03 -0.68
CA LEU A 289 12.21 -35.75 0.50
C LEU A 289 13.60 -35.27 0.96
N ARG A 290 14.49 -35.02 0.03
CA ARG A 290 15.81 -34.46 0.33
C ARG A 290 15.68 -33.09 1.01
N THR A 291 14.88 -32.20 0.42
CA THR A 291 14.61 -30.90 1.03
C THR A 291 13.98 -31.01 2.42
N TYR A 292 13.10 -31.97 2.62
CA TYR A 292 12.51 -32.24 3.93
C TYR A 292 13.55 -32.70 4.97
N ILE A 293 14.46 -33.63 4.58
CA ILE A 293 15.55 -34.08 5.45
C ILE A 293 16.51 -32.91 5.76
N ASP A 294 16.86 -32.10 4.77
CA ASP A 294 17.68 -30.93 4.99
C ASP A 294 17.02 -29.95 5.98
N TRP A 295 15.70 -29.73 5.91
CA TRP A 295 14.97 -28.93 6.91
C TRP A 295 15.03 -29.55 8.31
N LEU A 296 14.90 -30.88 8.45
CA LEU A 296 15.06 -31.58 9.74
C LEU A 296 16.47 -31.40 10.33
N LEU A 297 17.49 -31.37 9.45
CA LEU A 297 18.89 -31.19 9.88
C LEU A 297 19.22 -29.72 10.20
N ASP A 298 18.58 -28.79 9.53
CA ASP A 298 18.85 -27.35 9.66
C ASP A 298 18.24 -26.73 10.93
N VAL A 299 17.21 -27.36 11.50
CA VAL A 299 16.64 -26.92 12.77
C VAL A 299 17.61 -27.25 13.91
N PRO A 300 17.97 -26.31 14.76
CA PRO A 300 19.01 -26.49 15.80
C PRO A 300 18.49 -27.23 17.03
N TRP A 301 17.97 -28.44 16.89
CA TRP A 301 17.24 -29.19 17.95
C TRP A 301 17.94 -29.28 19.31
N SER A 302 19.25 -29.43 19.31
CA SER A 302 20.07 -29.63 20.52
C SER A 302 20.90 -28.41 20.86
N VAL A 303 20.84 -27.33 20.06
CA VAL A 303 21.67 -26.15 20.27
C VAL A 303 20.93 -25.13 21.14
N THR A 304 21.49 -24.78 22.27
CA THR A 304 20.99 -23.73 23.15
C THR A 304 22.10 -22.76 23.49
N THR A 305 21.77 -21.47 23.56
CA THR A 305 22.70 -20.48 24.11
C THR A 305 22.69 -20.54 25.64
N PRO A 306 23.81 -20.28 26.30
CA PRO A 306 23.85 -20.27 27.76
C PRO A 306 22.99 -19.14 28.32
N ASP A 307 22.04 -19.48 29.19
CA ASP A 307 21.16 -18.50 29.82
C ASP A 307 21.89 -17.77 30.95
N ARG A 308 22.00 -16.47 30.84
CA ARG A 308 22.48 -15.57 31.89
C ARG A 308 21.35 -14.64 32.30
N ILE A 309 20.46 -15.13 33.15
CA ILE A 309 19.40 -14.27 33.68
C ILE A 309 19.94 -13.59 34.96
N ASP A 310 20.47 -12.39 34.78
CA ASP A 310 20.88 -11.52 35.89
C ASP A 310 20.06 -10.20 35.84
N PRO A 311 19.16 -9.99 36.83
CA PRO A 311 18.33 -8.78 36.86
C PRO A 311 19.15 -7.48 36.95
N VAL A 312 20.32 -7.50 37.62
CA VAL A 312 21.19 -6.32 37.72
C VAL A 312 21.81 -5.98 36.37
N GLU A 313 22.32 -6.98 35.67
CA GLU A 313 22.88 -6.81 34.32
C GLU A 313 21.79 -6.44 33.35
N ALA A 314 20.58 -7.02 33.46
CA ALA A 314 19.43 -6.65 32.61
C ALA A 314 19.06 -5.16 32.79
N ARG A 315 19.03 -4.65 34.02
CA ARG A 315 18.81 -3.23 34.28
C ARG A 315 19.90 -2.37 33.66
N ARG A 316 21.16 -2.74 33.78
CA ARG A 316 22.28 -2.03 33.16
C ARG A 316 22.16 -1.95 31.63
N VAL A 317 21.87 -3.08 31.00
CA VAL A 317 21.68 -3.15 29.53
C VAL A 317 20.52 -2.28 29.09
N LEU A 318 19.39 -2.32 29.80
CA LEU A 318 18.22 -1.50 29.51
C LEU A 318 18.50 0.01 29.67
N ASP A 319 19.32 0.40 30.65
CA ASP A 319 19.71 1.80 30.89
C ASP A 319 20.73 2.31 29.85
N GLU A 320 21.55 1.40 29.29
CA GLU A 320 22.44 1.73 28.18
C GLU A 320 21.67 1.99 26.89
N ASP A 321 20.67 1.15 26.58
CA ASP A 321 19.99 1.15 25.29
C ASP A 321 18.79 2.09 25.22
N HIS A 322 18.19 2.42 26.38
CA HIS A 322 16.94 3.17 26.45
C HIS A 322 17.05 4.34 27.43
N TYR A 323 16.65 5.50 26.97
CA TYR A 323 16.49 6.68 27.82
C TYR A 323 15.15 6.64 28.54
N ASP A 324 15.13 7.00 29.84
CA ASP A 324 13.91 6.98 30.66
C ASP A 324 13.24 5.58 30.66
N LEU A 325 11.94 5.49 30.65
CA LEU A 325 11.14 4.25 30.67
C LEU A 325 11.31 3.43 31.95
N ASP A 326 11.59 4.06 33.08
CA ASP A 326 11.93 3.38 34.35
C ASP A 326 10.88 2.35 34.77
N LYS A 327 9.60 2.71 34.73
CA LYS A 327 8.49 1.79 35.03
C LYS A 327 8.49 0.54 34.12
N VAL A 328 8.80 0.72 32.85
CA VAL A 328 8.87 -0.38 31.86
C VAL A 328 10.08 -1.25 32.13
N LYS A 329 11.23 -0.63 32.41
CA LYS A 329 12.47 -1.34 32.76
C LYS A 329 12.32 -2.13 34.04
N ASP A 330 11.74 -1.54 35.10
CA ASP A 330 11.46 -2.21 36.36
C ASP A 330 10.59 -3.45 36.15
N ARG A 331 9.52 -3.32 35.34
CA ARG A 331 8.62 -4.42 35.02
C ARG A 331 9.32 -5.56 34.27
N ILE A 332 10.19 -5.21 33.32
CA ILE A 332 11.01 -6.20 32.60
C ILE A 332 11.98 -6.89 33.57
N VAL A 333 12.63 -6.14 34.45
CA VAL A 333 13.57 -6.69 35.44
C VAL A 333 12.86 -7.60 36.43
N GLU A 334 11.69 -7.22 36.94
CA GLU A 334 10.83 -8.06 37.79
C GLU A 334 10.46 -9.37 37.08
N TYR A 335 10.03 -9.28 35.80
CA TYR A 335 9.71 -10.45 35.01
C TYR A 335 10.90 -11.40 34.86
N LEU A 336 12.08 -10.87 34.58
CA LEU A 336 13.32 -11.68 34.47
C LEU A 336 13.75 -12.26 35.83
N ALA A 337 13.56 -11.52 36.91
CA ALA A 337 13.85 -11.98 38.25
C ALA A 337 12.98 -13.19 38.66
N VAL A 338 11.68 -13.12 38.37
CA VAL A 338 10.78 -14.25 38.61
C VAL A 338 11.21 -15.48 37.80
N ARG A 339 11.59 -15.29 36.53
CA ARG A 339 12.10 -16.37 35.68
C ARG A 339 13.39 -17.00 36.23
N LYS A 340 14.30 -16.17 36.76
CA LYS A 340 15.54 -16.64 37.40
C LYS A 340 15.23 -17.53 38.61
N LEU A 341 14.29 -17.11 39.45
CA LEU A 341 13.93 -17.83 40.68
C LEU A 341 13.16 -19.12 40.39
N LYS A 342 12.29 -19.10 39.41
CA LYS A 342 11.43 -20.24 39.04
C LYS A 342 12.18 -21.32 38.26
N GLY A 343 13.26 -20.94 37.57
CA GLY A 343 14.07 -21.87 36.76
C GLY A 343 13.39 -22.43 35.51
N ASP A 344 12.16 -21.99 35.20
CA ASP A 344 11.44 -22.36 34.02
C ASP A 344 11.01 -21.12 33.20
N MET A 345 10.66 -21.32 31.93
CA MET A 345 10.18 -20.25 31.04
C MET A 345 8.63 -20.15 31.01
N LYS A 346 7.93 -20.89 31.91
CA LYS A 346 6.47 -20.83 31.97
C LYS A 346 5.99 -19.58 32.70
N GLY A 347 5.19 -18.77 32.05
CA GLY A 347 4.64 -17.53 32.58
C GLY A 347 3.93 -16.72 31.52
N PRO A 348 3.38 -15.57 31.88
CA PRO A 348 2.72 -14.71 30.90
C PRO A 348 3.70 -14.23 29.84
N ILE A 349 3.20 -13.90 28.70
CA ILE A 349 3.96 -13.41 27.55
C ILE A 349 4.04 -11.90 27.66
N LEU A 350 5.24 -11.34 27.57
CA LEU A 350 5.38 -9.89 27.54
C LEU A 350 4.77 -9.30 26.26
N CYS A 351 3.86 -8.37 26.43
CA CYS A 351 3.25 -7.63 25.32
C CYS A 351 3.53 -6.13 25.43
N PHE A 352 4.36 -5.62 24.54
CA PHE A 352 4.64 -4.19 24.47
C PHE A 352 3.58 -3.48 23.62
N VAL A 353 2.82 -2.60 24.26
CA VAL A 353 1.71 -1.87 23.63
C VAL A 353 2.01 -0.38 23.59
N GLY A 354 1.84 0.25 22.46
CA GLY A 354 2.03 1.70 22.32
C GLY A 354 2.22 2.16 20.89
N PRO A 355 2.32 3.46 20.67
CA PRO A 355 2.43 4.02 19.33
C PRO A 355 3.70 3.56 18.60
N PRO A 356 3.73 3.69 17.28
CA PRO A 356 4.93 3.33 16.50
C PRO A 356 6.11 4.23 16.85
N GLY A 357 7.31 3.62 16.89
CA GLY A 357 8.56 4.36 17.14
C GLY A 357 8.90 4.66 18.61
N VAL A 358 8.21 4.04 19.58
CA VAL A 358 8.52 4.18 21.03
C VAL A 358 9.52 3.16 21.55
N GLY A 359 10.13 2.35 20.67
CA GLY A 359 11.19 1.45 21.08
C GLY A 359 10.74 0.01 21.41
N LYS A 360 9.52 -0.41 21.02
CA LYS A 360 9.03 -1.78 21.29
C LYS A 360 10.00 -2.86 20.82
N THR A 361 10.49 -2.76 19.59
CA THR A 361 11.40 -3.74 19.01
C THR A 361 12.79 -3.70 19.64
N SER A 362 13.31 -2.52 19.97
CA SER A 362 14.61 -2.38 20.61
C SER A 362 14.61 -2.90 22.03
N LEU A 363 13.51 -2.76 22.79
CA LEU A 363 13.36 -3.40 24.10
C LEU A 363 13.52 -4.92 24.03
N GLY A 364 12.90 -5.57 23.03
CA GLY A 364 13.08 -7.01 22.82
C GLY A 364 14.52 -7.40 22.50
N GLN A 365 15.23 -6.59 21.72
CA GLN A 365 16.65 -6.79 21.43
C GLN A 365 17.50 -6.63 22.69
N SER A 366 17.21 -5.64 23.54
CA SER A 366 17.92 -5.42 24.79
C SER A 366 17.70 -6.54 25.80
N ILE A 367 16.47 -7.08 25.88
CA ILE A 367 16.18 -8.29 26.68
C ILE A 367 17.01 -9.46 26.18
N ALA A 368 17.08 -9.70 24.88
CA ALA A 368 17.87 -10.78 24.30
C ALA A 368 19.36 -10.61 24.61
N ARG A 369 19.87 -9.38 24.50
CA ARG A 369 21.25 -9.04 24.85
C ARG A 369 21.52 -9.28 26.33
N ALA A 370 20.64 -8.84 27.21
CA ALA A 370 20.75 -9.04 28.65
C ALA A 370 20.77 -10.52 29.07
N MET A 371 20.02 -11.37 28.37
CA MET A 371 19.96 -12.80 28.59
C MET A 371 21.05 -13.58 27.84
N SER A 372 21.87 -12.92 27.02
CA SER A 372 22.85 -13.56 26.13
C SER A 372 22.21 -14.54 25.15
N ARG A 373 20.95 -14.31 24.77
CA ARG A 373 20.19 -15.12 23.80
C ARG A 373 20.19 -14.50 22.40
N LYS A 374 19.97 -15.33 21.39
CA LYS A 374 19.72 -14.86 20.03
C LYS A 374 18.36 -14.18 19.95
N PHE A 375 18.26 -13.16 19.12
CA PHE A 375 17.02 -12.43 18.87
C PHE A 375 16.49 -12.72 17.49
N VAL A 376 15.20 -13.04 17.39
CA VAL A 376 14.50 -13.20 16.10
C VAL A 376 13.19 -12.42 16.15
N ARG A 377 12.89 -11.78 15.05
CA ARG A 377 11.64 -11.01 14.87
C ARG A 377 10.83 -11.55 13.70
N ILE A 378 9.56 -11.79 13.93
CA ILE A 378 8.56 -12.09 12.89
C ILE A 378 7.50 -11.00 12.92
N SER A 379 7.24 -10.37 11.79
CA SER A 379 6.07 -9.50 11.63
C SER A 379 4.84 -10.35 11.31
N LEU A 380 3.79 -10.18 12.09
CA LEU A 380 2.48 -10.81 11.89
C LEU A 380 1.52 -9.90 11.10
N GLY A 381 1.96 -8.67 10.81
CA GLY A 381 1.18 -7.74 10.01
C GLY A 381 0.90 -8.27 8.61
N GLY A 382 -0.39 -8.50 8.31
CA GLY A 382 -0.83 -9.03 7.01
C GLY A 382 -0.94 -10.55 6.91
N VAL A 383 -0.61 -11.30 7.97
CA VAL A 383 -0.84 -12.75 8.04
C VAL A 383 -2.34 -13.02 8.08
N ARG A 384 -2.82 -13.84 7.14
CA ARG A 384 -4.23 -14.21 6.98
C ARG A 384 -4.46 -15.71 6.93
N ASP A 385 -3.40 -16.49 6.73
CA ASP A 385 -3.42 -17.92 6.59
C ASP A 385 -2.68 -18.58 7.78
N GLU A 386 -3.33 -19.54 8.43
CA GLU A 386 -2.73 -20.36 9.48
C GLU A 386 -1.45 -21.06 9.00
N ALA A 387 -1.40 -21.43 7.73
CA ALA A 387 -0.26 -22.09 7.12
C ALA A 387 1.01 -21.24 7.10
N GLU A 388 0.91 -19.92 7.18
CA GLU A 388 2.10 -19.09 7.35
C GLU A 388 2.80 -19.33 8.70
N ILE A 389 2.04 -19.68 9.76
CA ILE A 389 2.57 -19.94 11.10
C ILE A 389 2.98 -21.40 11.24
N ARG A 390 2.10 -22.33 10.81
CA ARG A 390 2.25 -23.79 10.97
C ARG A 390 2.87 -24.51 9.77
N GLY A 391 3.13 -23.81 8.66
CA GLY A 391 3.63 -24.43 7.43
C GLY A 391 2.54 -25.10 6.60
N HIS A 392 2.86 -25.38 5.36
CA HIS A 392 2.01 -26.12 4.44
C HIS A 392 2.35 -27.60 4.47
N ARG A 393 1.36 -28.48 4.30
CA ARG A 393 1.62 -29.91 4.18
C ARG A 393 2.58 -30.20 3.04
N ARG A 394 3.57 -31.05 3.26
CA ARG A 394 4.64 -31.36 2.32
C ARG A 394 4.19 -31.96 0.97
N THR A 395 2.93 -32.37 0.86
CA THR A 395 2.36 -32.90 -0.39
C THR A 395 2.12 -31.85 -1.46
N TYR A 396 2.16 -30.57 -1.12
CA TYR A 396 1.98 -29.46 -2.07
C TYR A 396 3.31 -29.04 -2.68
N ILE A 397 3.32 -28.76 -3.98
CA ILE A 397 4.52 -28.25 -4.67
C ILE A 397 4.85 -26.85 -4.11
N GLY A 398 6.11 -26.67 -3.70
CA GLY A 398 6.57 -25.42 -3.11
C GLY A 398 6.23 -25.24 -1.63
N SER A 399 5.77 -26.32 -0.95
CA SER A 399 5.52 -26.28 0.49
C SER A 399 6.80 -25.99 1.28
N MET A 400 6.65 -25.24 2.37
CA MET A 400 7.72 -24.86 3.29
C MET A 400 7.24 -24.95 4.74
N PRO A 401 8.17 -25.14 5.70
CA PRO A 401 7.85 -24.99 7.12
C PRO A 401 7.27 -23.62 7.44
N GLY A 402 6.49 -23.53 8.49
CA GLY A 402 5.94 -22.28 8.99
C GLY A 402 7.03 -21.30 9.48
N ARG A 403 6.65 -20.04 9.60
CA ARG A 403 7.55 -18.94 9.99
C ARG A 403 8.22 -19.19 11.34
N ILE A 404 7.59 -19.94 12.26
CA ILE A 404 8.16 -20.29 13.57
C ILE A 404 9.40 -21.16 13.38
N VAL A 405 9.29 -22.23 12.60
CA VAL A 405 10.43 -23.14 12.33
C VAL A 405 11.52 -22.44 11.52
N GLN A 406 11.15 -21.66 10.52
CA GLN A 406 12.11 -20.89 9.74
C GLN A 406 12.92 -19.93 10.60
N ALA A 407 12.29 -19.29 11.56
CA ALA A 407 12.95 -18.37 12.47
C ALA A 407 13.85 -19.10 13.51
N LEU A 408 13.49 -20.30 13.96
CA LEU A 408 14.39 -21.12 14.77
C LEU A 408 15.66 -21.51 14.01
N LYS A 409 15.54 -21.90 12.74
CA LYS A 409 16.67 -22.13 11.86
C LYS A 409 17.55 -20.88 11.74
N GLN A 410 16.94 -19.71 11.51
CA GLN A 410 17.67 -18.43 11.41
C GLN A 410 18.37 -18.06 12.73
N ALA A 411 17.74 -18.32 13.88
CA ALA A 411 18.33 -18.09 15.20
C ALA A 411 19.55 -18.98 15.46
N GLY A 412 19.58 -20.19 14.91
CA GLY A 412 20.59 -21.19 15.19
C GLY A 412 20.58 -21.69 16.64
N SER A 413 19.46 -21.54 17.36
CA SER A 413 19.29 -22.01 18.73
C SER A 413 17.81 -22.27 19.06
N MET A 414 17.53 -23.18 20.00
CA MET A 414 16.18 -23.52 20.44
C MET A 414 15.66 -22.66 21.59
N ASN A 415 16.47 -21.75 22.11
CA ASN A 415 16.08 -20.84 23.19
C ASN A 415 16.24 -19.35 22.84
N PRO A 416 15.88 -18.90 21.63
CA PRO A 416 15.97 -17.49 21.29
C PRO A 416 14.94 -16.65 22.06
N VAL A 417 15.12 -15.33 22.02
CA VAL A 417 14.06 -14.36 22.27
C VAL A 417 13.33 -14.15 20.97
N PHE A 418 12.06 -14.48 20.95
CA PHE A 418 11.23 -14.52 19.75
C PHE A 418 10.19 -13.40 19.79
N MET A 419 10.37 -12.39 18.98
CA MET A 419 9.43 -11.27 18.92
C MET A 419 8.43 -11.45 17.82
N LEU A 420 7.16 -11.51 18.21
CA LEU A 420 6.00 -11.49 17.33
C LEU A 420 5.46 -10.06 17.25
N ASP A 421 5.77 -9.41 16.15
CA ASP A 421 5.49 -7.98 15.97
C ASP A 421 4.13 -7.77 15.29
N GLU A 422 3.39 -6.76 15.72
CA GLU A 422 2.08 -6.35 15.19
C GLU A 422 0.98 -7.43 15.33
N VAL A 423 0.81 -7.99 16.53
CA VAL A 423 -0.25 -9.00 16.79
C VAL A 423 -1.67 -8.42 16.65
N ASP A 424 -1.83 -7.11 16.74
CA ASP A 424 -3.07 -6.38 16.51
C ASP A 424 -3.55 -6.39 15.06
N LYS A 425 -2.66 -6.74 14.12
CA LYS A 425 -2.96 -6.80 12.69
C LYS A 425 -3.25 -8.21 12.17
N VAL A 426 -3.27 -9.20 13.06
CA VAL A 426 -3.68 -10.56 12.73
C VAL A 426 -5.19 -10.58 12.56
N SER A 427 -5.66 -10.99 11.40
CA SER A 427 -7.09 -11.04 11.09
C SER A 427 -7.55 -12.46 10.75
N VAL A 428 -8.76 -12.80 11.17
CA VAL A 428 -9.43 -14.05 10.75
C VAL A 428 -9.75 -13.95 9.26
N GLY A 429 -9.27 -14.90 8.47
CA GLY A 429 -9.47 -14.97 7.02
C GLY A 429 -10.29 -16.19 6.61
N TYR A 430 -10.68 -16.25 5.34
CA TYR A 430 -11.35 -17.44 4.75
C TYR A 430 -10.47 -18.71 4.74
N GLN A 431 -9.16 -18.58 4.95
CA GLN A 431 -8.17 -19.65 4.83
C GLN A 431 -7.65 -20.16 6.18
N GLY A 432 -8.34 -19.93 7.28
CA GLY A 432 -7.97 -20.40 8.59
C GLY A 432 -7.98 -19.31 9.65
N ASP A 433 -7.62 -19.70 10.88
CA ASP A 433 -7.51 -18.81 12.03
C ASP A 433 -6.06 -18.73 12.52
N PRO A 434 -5.27 -17.74 12.05
CA PRO A 434 -3.91 -17.54 12.53
C PRO A 434 -3.81 -17.31 14.04
N ALA A 435 -4.87 -16.76 14.67
CA ALA A 435 -4.89 -16.54 16.11
C ALA A 435 -4.93 -17.87 16.87
N ALA A 436 -5.65 -18.88 16.36
CA ALA A 436 -5.65 -20.21 16.94
C ALA A 436 -4.27 -20.88 16.85
N ALA A 437 -3.57 -20.73 15.72
CA ALA A 437 -2.20 -21.23 15.58
C ALA A 437 -1.23 -20.54 16.57
N LEU A 438 -1.37 -19.23 16.74
CA LEU A 438 -0.58 -18.47 17.71
C LEU A 438 -0.86 -18.88 19.15
N LEU A 439 -2.09 -19.22 19.50
CA LEU A 439 -2.44 -19.73 20.82
C LEU A 439 -1.69 -21.01 21.14
N GLU A 440 -1.53 -21.95 20.21
CA GLU A 440 -0.75 -23.17 20.42
C GLU A 440 0.75 -22.87 20.60
N VAL A 441 1.29 -21.95 19.81
CA VAL A 441 2.70 -21.52 19.90
C VAL A 441 2.99 -20.85 21.25
N LEU A 442 2.06 -20.02 21.71
CA LEU A 442 2.23 -19.13 22.84
C LEU A 442 1.79 -19.77 24.17
N ASP A 443 0.97 -20.79 24.16
CA ASP A 443 0.49 -21.45 25.39
C ASP A 443 1.57 -22.35 25.98
N PRO A 444 2.10 -22.04 27.17
CA PRO A 444 3.13 -22.87 27.85
C PRO A 444 2.68 -24.30 28.15
N ALA A 445 1.38 -24.58 28.15
CA ALA A 445 0.86 -25.91 28.34
C ALA A 445 0.94 -26.78 27.07
N GLN A 446 0.97 -26.16 25.90
CA GLN A 446 0.90 -26.84 24.60
C GLN A 446 2.18 -26.69 23.76
N ASN A 447 2.92 -25.60 23.93
CA ASN A 447 4.04 -25.23 23.08
C ASN A 447 5.21 -26.22 23.07
N HIS A 448 5.31 -27.12 24.05
CA HIS A 448 6.34 -28.18 24.09
C HIS A 448 6.07 -29.29 23.05
N THR A 449 4.88 -29.36 22.49
CA THR A 449 4.45 -30.33 21.46
C THR A 449 3.96 -29.67 20.19
N PHE A 450 4.39 -28.43 19.93
CA PHE A 450 4.00 -27.71 18.71
C PHE A 450 4.32 -28.53 17.48
N ARG A 451 3.36 -28.63 16.54
CA ARG A 451 3.55 -29.35 15.27
C ARG A 451 3.41 -28.43 14.08
N ASP A 452 4.52 -28.33 13.37
CA ASP A 452 4.52 -27.74 12.04
C ASP A 452 3.97 -28.76 11.02
N HIS A 453 3.10 -28.31 10.11
CA HIS A 453 2.43 -29.18 9.13
C HIS A 453 3.39 -29.72 8.05
N TYR A 454 4.53 -29.04 7.83
CA TYR A 454 5.56 -29.50 6.90
C TYR A 454 6.47 -30.54 7.56
N LEU A 455 6.95 -30.24 8.77
CA LEU A 455 7.85 -31.13 9.49
C LEU A 455 7.13 -32.37 10.05
N GLU A 456 5.88 -32.24 10.46
CA GLU A 456 5.04 -33.30 11.08
C GLU A 456 5.66 -33.99 12.32
N VAL A 457 6.71 -33.41 12.89
CA VAL A 457 7.37 -33.83 14.13
C VAL A 457 7.15 -32.78 15.21
N PRO A 458 7.12 -33.15 16.50
CA PRO A 458 6.97 -32.19 17.58
C PRO A 458 8.22 -31.29 17.69
N VAL A 459 7.98 -30.00 17.81
CA VAL A 459 9.00 -28.96 18.04
C VAL A 459 8.78 -28.40 19.44
N ASP A 460 9.77 -28.53 20.31
CA ASP A 460 9.68 -28.01 21.68
C ASP A 460 10.02 -26.52 21.73
N LEU A 461 8.98 -25.68 21.89
CA LEU A 461 9.08 -24.23 22.01
C LEU A 461 9.13 -23.76 23.48
N SER A 462 9.13 -24.67 24.46
CA SER A 462 9.05 -24.32 25.88
C SER A 462 10.22 -23.49 26.40
N ARG A 463 11.36 -23.53 25.72
CA ARG A 463 12.57 -22.75 26.06
C ARG A 463 12.64 -21.40 25.37
N VAL A 464 11.75 -21.14 24.43
CA VAL A 464 11.67 -19.87 23.70
C VAL A 464 11.07 -18.80 24.61
N LEU A 465 11.66 -17.62 24.63
CA LEU A 465 11.04 -16.45 25.26
C LEU A 465 10.25 -15.69 24.22
N PHE A 466 8.92 -15.81 24.26
CA PHE A 466 8.06 -15.04 23.37
C PHE A 466 7.80 -13.65 23.93
N ILE A 467 7.93 -12.66 23.05
CA ILE A 467 7.57 -11.25 23.29
C ILE A 467 6.64 -10.84 22.14
N THR A 468 5.56 -10.17 22.45
CA THR A 468 4.63 -9.66 21.43
C THR A 468 4.65 -8.15 21.42
N THR A 469 4.29 -7.56 20.29
CA THR A 469 4.06 -6.11 20.20
C THR A 469 2.71 -5.83 19.59
N SER A 470 2.10 -4.74 20.04
CA SER A 470 0.84 -4.23 19.52
C SER A 470 0.88 -2.71 19.46
N ASN A 471 0.14 -2.10 18.54
CA ASN A 471 -0.10 -0.66 18.60
C ASN A 471 -1.34 -0.33 19.42
N GLN A 472 -2.34 -1.20 19.40
CA GLN A 472 -3.61 -1.07 20.12
C GLN A 472 -4.11 -2.44 20.60
N LEU A 473 -4.84 -2.46 21.72
CA LEU A 473 -5.34 -3.71 22.31
C LEU A 473 -6.70 -4.15 21.73
N GLY A 474 -7.51 -3.22 21.28
CA GLY A 474 -8.90 -3.48 20.88
C GLY A 474 -9.09 -4.42 19.70
N THR A 475 -8.05 -4.63 18.90
CA THR A 475 -8.07 -5.54 17.75
C THR A 475 -7.36 -6.88 18.01
N VAL A 476 -6.69 -7.02 19.14
CA VAL A 476 -6.04 -8.28 19.53
C VAL A 476 -7.08 -9.29 20.01
N HIS A 477 -6.93 -10.54 19.59
CA HIS A 477 -7.87 -11.60 19.96
C HIS A 477 -7.91 -11.78 21.49
N PRO A 478 -9.10 -11.82 22.14
CA PRO A 478 -9.23 -11.84 23.60
C PRO A 478 -8.47 -13.00 24.26
N ALA A 479 -8.50 -14.20 23.66
CA ALA A 479 -7.79 -15.35 24.21
C ALA A 479 -6.26 -15.21 24.21
N LEU A 480 -5.69 -14.37 23.33
CA LEU A 480 -4.28 -14.01 23.36
C LEU A 480 -4.00 -13.00 24.48
N LEU A 481 -4.88 -12.00 24.67
CA LEU A 481 -4.76 -11.00 25.72
C LEU A 481 -4.73 -11.61 27.12
N ASP A 482 -5.57 -12.64 27.38
CA ASP A 482 -5.61 -13.34 28.65
C ASP A 482 -4.28 -14.03 29.04
N ARG A 483 -3.40 -14.26 28.07
CA ARG A 483 -2.07 -14.87 28.28
C ARG A 483 -0.94 -13.86 28.31
N MET A 484 -1.24 -12.58 28.05
CA MET A 484 -0.25 -11.54 27.91
C MET A 484 -0.13 -10.68 29.16
N GLU A 485 1.08 -10.38 29.53
CA GLU A 485 1.40 -9.32 30.48
C GLU A 485 1.62 -8.02 29.68
N ILE A 486 0.67 -7.10 29.81
CA ILE A 486 0.66 -5.87 29.03
C ILE A 486 1.58 -4.86 29.68
N ILE A 487 2.56 -4.39 28.91
CA ILE A 487 3.45 -3.28 29.26
C ILE A 487 3.18 -2.13 28.29
N ALA A 488 2.50 -1.11 28.80
CA ALA A 488 2.18 0.06 28.01
C ALA A 488 3.40 0.99 27.84
N LEU A 489 3.70 1.35 26.61
CA LEU A 489 4.70 2.34 26.25
C LEU A 489 3.99 3.59 25.74
N SER A 490 4.20 4.69 26.43
CA SER A 490 3.70 5.99 26.02
C SER A 490 4.63 6.67 25.01
N GLY A 491 4.12 7.74 24.38
CA GLY A 491 4.94 8.63 23.57
C GLY A 491 5.96 9.40 24.39
N TYR A 492 6.98 9.90 23.70
CA TYR A 492 8.04 10.71 24.29
C TYR A 492 7.74 12.19 24.32
N THR A 493 8.21 12.88 25.34
CA THR A 493 8.25 14.35 25.39
C THR A 493 9.27 14.92 24.43
N GLU A 494 9.26 16.24 24.23
CA GLU A 494 10.28 16.90 23.38
C GLU A 494 11.68 16.74 23.95
N GLU A 495 11.82 16.87 25.27
CA GLU A 495 13.09 16.70 25.98
C GLU A 495 13.64 15.29 25.85
N GLU A 496 12.79 14.27 26.10
CA GLU A 496 13.16 12.87 25.92
C GLU A 496 13.59 12.59 24.47
N LYS A 497 12.87 13.15 23.47
CA LYS A 497 13.25 13.02 22.06
C LYS A 497 14.61 13.65 21.75
N VAL A 498 14.93 14.80 22.34
CA VAL A 498 16.24 15.44 22.19
C VAL A 498 17.33 14.55 22.77
N HIS A 499 17.12 14.01 23.97
CA HIS A 499 18.07 13.10 24.58
C HIS A 499 18.24 11.79 23.78
N ILE A 500 17.15 11.19 23.33
CA ILE A 500 17.17 10.00 22.48
C ILE A 500 17.89 10.28 21.17
N ALA A 501 17.59 11.41 20.54
CA ALA A 501 18.24 11.82 19.28
C ALA A 501 19.75 11.93 19.46
N ARG A 502 20.20 12.64 20.48
CA ARG A 502 21.63 12.88 20.73
C ARG A 502 22.38 11.58 21.09
N ARG A 503 21.81 10.78 21.99
CA ARG A 503 22.51 9.61 22.54
C ARG A 503 22.49 8.40 21.61
N TYR A 504 21.39 8.23 20.84
CA TYR A 504 21.17 6.99 20.08
C TYR A 504 20.97 7.23 18.57
N LEU A 505 20.11 8.18 18.18
CA LEU A 505 19.74 8.27 16.75
C LEU A 505 20.83 8.92 15.91
N VAL A 506 21.40 10.03 16.34
CA VAL A 506 22.45 10.72 15.59
C VAL A 506 23.67 9.83 15.40
N PRO A 507 24.26 9.20 16.45
CA PRO A 507 25.37 8.27 16.26
C PRO A 507 25.06 7.11 15.31
N ARG A 508 23.86 6.52 15.45
CA ARG A 508 23.41 5.45 14.55
C ARG A 508 23.34 5.92 13.12
N GLN A 509 22.68 7.07 12.89
CA GLN A 509 22.53 7.60 11.54
C GLN A 509 23.88 8.03 10.94
N MET A 510 24.82 8.51 11.72
CA MET A 510 26.19 8.76 11.26
C MET A 510 26.85 7.45 10.79
N ALA A 511 26.79 6.40 11.59
CA ALA A 511 27.38 5.10 11.24
C ALA A 511 26.73 4.50 9.98
N GLU A 512 25.39 4.55 9.87
CA GLU A 512 24.64 4.04 8.71
C GLU A 512 24.97 4.79 7.40
N HIS A 513 25.36 6.06 7.49
CA HIS A 513 25.72 6.89 6.34
C HIS A 513 27.23 7.05 6.12
N GLY A 514 28.05 6.26 6.83
CA GLY A 514 29.50 6.25 6.64
C GLY A 514 30.23 7.51 7.15
N LEU A 515 29.59 8.27 8.05
CA LEU A 515 30.20 9.42 8.70
C LEU A 515 31.03 8.98 9.89
N SER A 516 32.28 9.44 9.98
CA SER A 516 33.12 9.18 11.14
C SER A 516 32.58 9.88 12.40
N GLU A 517 32.94 9.35 13.58
CA GLU A 517 32.58 9.95 14.84
C GLU A 517 33.08 11.40 14.91
N GLY A 518 32.16 12.34 15.23
CA GLY A 518 32.47 13.78 15.28
C GLY A 518 32.36 14.54 13.94
N ALA A 519 32.16 13.86 12.81
CA ALA A 519 31.98 14.54 11.52
C ALA A 519 30.68 15.36 11.41
N LEU A 520 29.66 14.98 12.15
CA LEU A 520 28.37 15.68 12.23
C LEU A 520 28.01 15.97 13.67
N GLU A 521 27.67 17.22 13.98
CA GLU A 521 27.03 17.63 15.21
C GLU A 521 25.73 18.36 14.91
N ILE A 522 24.66 17.99 15.57
CA ILE A 522 23.36 18.65 15.47
C ILE A 522 23.08 19.30 16.82
N THR A 523 22.92 20.62 16.86
CA THR A 523 22.69 21.36 18.10
C THR A 523 21.31 21.02 18.69
N ASP A 524 21.14 21.22 20.00
CA ASP A 524 19.84 21.06 20.65
C ASP A 524 18.78 21.98 20.07
N GLY A 525 19.18 23.20 19.66
CA GLY A 525 18.29 24.12 18.98
C GLY A 525 17.77 23.58 17.66
N ALA A 526 18.64 22.95 16.89
CA ALA A 526 18.26 22.28 15.65
C ALA A 526 17.40 21.04 15.91
N LEU A 527 17.77 20.20 16.89
CA LEU A 527 16.96 19.02 17.26
C LEU A 527 15.54 19.40 17.69
N ARG A 528 15.40 20.42 18.56
CA ARG A 528 14.08 20.92 18.99
C ARG A 528 13.27 21.45 17.80
N LEU A 529 13.89 22.16 16.88
CA LEU A 529 13.23 22.63 15.66
C LEU A 529 12.74 21.46 14.79
N VAL A 530 13.59 20.46 14.57
CA VAL A 530 13.24 19.27 13.80
C VAL A 530 12.07 18.52 14.45
N ILE A 531 12.09 18.35 15.77
CA ILE A 531 11.02 17.71 16.53
C ILE A 531 9.71 18.50 16.42
N ALA A 532 9.74 19.81 16.59
CA ALA A 532 8.56 20.64 16.65
C ALA A 532 7.92 20.92 15.28
N GLU A 533 8.75 21.14 14.24
CA GLU A 533 8.27 21.67 12.97
C GLU A 533 8.40 20.68 11.77
N TYR A 534 9.16 19.59 11.91
CA TYR A 534 9.33 18.58 10.85
C TYR A 534 8.78 17.19 11.21
N THR A 535 8.46 16.96 12.49
CA THR A 535 7.87 15.69 12.92
C THR A 535 6.59 15.92 13.74
N ARG A 536 5.62 15.02 13.56
CA ARG A 536 4.37 15.02 14.31
C ARG A 536 4.04 13.58 14.68
N GLU A 537 4.67 13.09 15.73
CA GLU A 537 4.56 11.69 16.15
C GLU A 537 4.77 11.56 17.67
N ALA A 538 4.22 10.48 18.23
CA ALA A 538 4.44 10.11 19.62
C ALA A 538 5.85 9.54 19.87
N GLY A 539 6.32 8.71 18.97
CA GLY A 539 7.65 8.10 19.00
C GLY A 539 8.74 8.94 18.35
N VAL A 540 9.77 8.27 17.83
CA VAL A 540 10.96 8.89 17.21
C VAL A 540 11.25 8.37 15.79
N ARG A 541 10.32 7.65 15.16
CA ARG A 541 10.54 7.04 13.84
C ARG A 541 10.72 8.07 12.72
N ASN A 542 9.89 9.10 12.69
CA ASN A 542 10.03 10.17 11.71
C ASN A 542 11.21 11.08 12.05
N LEU A 543 11.49 11.31 13.34
CA LEU A 543 12.68 12.02 13.79
C LEU A 543 13.94 11.33 13.27
N GLU A 544 14.05 10.00 13.42
CA GLU A 544 15.16 9.21 12.89
C GLU A 544 15.30 9.38 11.36
N ARG A 545 14.18 9.37 10.63
CA ARG A 545 14.18 9.61 9.17
C ARG A 545 14.65 11.00 8.79
N GLN A 546 14.28 12.04 9.55
CA GLN A 546 14.76 13.40 9.30
C GLN A 546 16.26 13.51 9.60
N LEU A 547 16.73 12.95 10.72
CA LEU A 547 18.15 12.90 11.06
C LEU A 547 18.95 12.12 10.00
N GLY A 548 18.43 10.99 9.50
CA GLY A 548 19.02 10.26 8.37
C GLY A 548 19.08 11.10 7.09
N THR A 549 18.10 11.97 6.86
CA THR A 549 18.13 12.89 5.71
C THR A 549 19.23 13.95 5.86
N ILE A 550 19.42 14.51 7.06
CA ILE A 550 20.50 15.44 7.36
C ILE A 550 21.85 14.72 7.17
N SER A 551 22.03 13.55 7.83
CA SER A 551 23.27 12.76 7.75
C SER A 551 23.65 12.40 6.31
N ARG A 552 22.68 11.96 5.51
CA ARG A 552 22.88 11.64 4.08
C ARG A 552 23.33 12.86 3.26
N LYS A 553 22.71 14.03 3.48
CA LYS A 553 23.11 15.25 2.79
C LYS A 553 24.49 15.75 3.20
N VAL A 554 24.85 15.58 4.48
CA VAL A 554 26.20 15.87 4.98
C VAL A 554 27.21 14.91 4.35
N ALA A 555 26.93 13.61 4.36
CA ALA A 555 27.79 12.61 3.72
C ALA A 555 28.00 12.89 2.22
N ALA A 556 26.93 13.25 1.49
CA ALA A 556 27.03 13.62 0.08
C ALA A 556 27.89 14.87 -0.14
N ARG A 557 27.76 15.90 0.71
CA ARG A 557 28.59 17.11 0.64
C ARG A 557 30.06 16.79 0.92
N LEU A 558 30.35 15.93 1.89
CA LEU A 558 31.73 15.52 2.21
C LEU A 558 32.33 14.70 1.07
N ALA A 559 31.61 13.71 0.55
CA ALA A 559 32.07 12.88 -0.56
C ALA A 559 32.35 13.66 -1.86
N THR A 560 31.67 14.79 -2.06
CA THR A 560 31.92 15.65 -3.26
C THR A 560 33.01 16.67 -3.09
N ARG A 561 33.46 16.97 -1.84
CA ARG A 561 34.38 18.06 -1.55
C ARG A 561 35.79 17.63 -1.16
N LEU A 562 35.96 16.41 -0.66
CA LEU A 562 37.24 15.97 -0.08
C LEU A 562 37.97 15.00 -1.02
N PRO A 563 39.29 15.21 -1.25
CA PRO A 563 40.18 14.15 -1.68
C PRO A 563 40.18 13.02 -0.62
N GLU A 564 40.32 11.78 -1.04
CA GLU A 564 40.30 10.60 -0.16
C GLU A 564 41.30 10.58 1.01
N SER A 565 42.23 11.53 1.04
CA SER A 565 43.36 11.62 1.99
C SER A 565 43.20 12.59 3.15
N GLU A 566 42.12 13.39 3.19
CA GLU A 566 41.93 14.38 4.26
C GLU A 566 40.85 13.99 5.25
N PRO A 567 41.04 14.20 6.57
CA PRO A 567 39.99 13.95 7.55
C PRO A 567 38.77 14.85 7.29
N ALA A 568 37.58 14.27 7.35
CA ALA A 568 36.33 14.97 7.13
C ALA A 568 36.18 16.16 8.10
N PRO A 569 35.95 17.41 7.64
CA PRO A 569 35.71 18.53 8.52
C PRO A 569 34.42 18.32 9.32
N ARG A 570 34.44 18.73 10.60
CA ARG A 570 33.25 18.70 11.45
C ARG A 570 32.19 19.64 10.86
N THR A 571 31.02 19.10 10.60
CA THR A 571 29.85 19.86 10.18
C THR A 571 28.94 20.08 11.38
N VAL A 572 28.67 21.30 11.74
CA VAL A 572 27.71 21.66 12.80
C VAL A 572 26.43 22.12 12.10
N VAL A 573 25.32 21.49 12.45
CA VAL A 573 23.99 21.88 11.96
C VAL A 573 23.26 22.59 13.09
N ASP A 574 23.04 23.88 12.94
CA ASP A 574 22.27 24.67 13.89
C ASP A 574 20.88 25.00 13.35
N ARG A 575 20.06 25.65 14.18
CA ARG A 575 18.67 25.99 13.88
C ARG A 575 18.45 26.65 12.51
N PRO A 576 19.24 27.67 12.08
CA PRO A 576 19.05 28.28 10.77
C PRO A 576 19.39 27.36 9.60
N ASP A 577 20.23 26.33 9.82
CA ASP A 577 20.66 25.45 8.75
C ASP A 577 19.65 24.34 8.42
N VAL A 578 18.68 24.12 9.29
CA VAL A 578 17.73 23.00 9.17
C VAL A 578 16.93 23.07 7.88
N ASP A 579 16.52 24.26 7.46
CA ASP A 579 15.76 24.46 6.22
C ASP A 579 16.56 24.07 4.98
N ASP A 580 17.90 24.26 4.98
CA ASP A 580 18.78 23.85 3.88
C ASP A 580 18.83 22.32 3.73
N TYR A 581 18.72 21.61 4.85
CA TYR A 581 18.75 20.16 4.85
C TYR A 581 17.37 19.51 4.65
N LEU A 582 16.31 20.06 5.24
CA LEU A 582 15.00 19.43 5.26
C LEU A 582 13.95 20.13 4.39
N GLY A 583 14.26 21.32 3.90
CA GLY A 583 13.32 22.19 3.20
C GLY A 583 12.42 22.95 4.17
N PRO A 584 11.39 23.64 3.70
CA PRO A 584 10.54 24.49 4.54
C PRO A 584 9.79 23.66 5.60
N ALA A 585 9.61 24.28 6.77
CA ALA A 585 8.89 23.66 7.89
C ALA A 585 7.51 23.17 7.50
N ARG A 586 7.22 21.91 7.86
CA ARG A 586 5.95 21.22 7.51
C ARG A 586 4.80 21.55 8.45
N PHE A 587 5.12 21.80 9.70
CA PHE A 587 4.14 22.03 10.75
C PHE A 587 4.36 23.40 11.37
N LYS A 588 3.46 24.34 11.09
CA LYS A 588 3.47 25.67 11.71
C LYS A 588 2.49 25.69 12.90
N LYS A 589 2.79 26.46 13.93
CA LYS A 589 1.89 26.64 15.09
C LYS A 589 0.64 27.42 14.65
N GLU A 590 -0.40 26.71 14.29
CA GLU A 590 -1.68 27.32 13.83
C GLU A 590 -2.65 27.74 14.96
N VAL A 591 -2.31 27.46 16.22
CA VAL A 591 -3.24 27.57 17.37
C VAL A 591 -3.77 28.99 17.59
N ALA A 592 -2.90 29.98 17.39
CA ALA A 592 -3.25 31.38 17.74
C ALA A 592 -4.36 32.00 16.86
N PHE A 593 -4.52 31.53 15.62
CA PHE A 593 -5.45 32.13 14.66
C PHE A 593 -6.86 31.56 14.70
N ARG A 594 -7.04 30.32 15.20
CA ARG A 594 -8.32 29.62 15.13
C ARG A 594 -9.25 29.85 16.32
N THR A 595 -8.68 30.12 17.50
CA THR A 595 -9.46 30.22 18.76
C THR A 595 -9.93 31.61 19.14
N SER A 596 -9.56 32.65 18.39
CA SER A 596 -9.98 34.03 18.67
C SER A 596 -11.40 34.36 18.23
N ARG A 597 -12.11 33.40 17.61
CA ARG A 597 -13.47 33.59 17.10
C ARG A 597 -14.49 32.82 17.94
N PRO A 598 -15.69 33.42 18.21
CA PRO A 598 -16.78 32.67 18.79
C PRO A 598 -17.08 31.40 17.96
N GLY A 599 -17.44 30.32 18.63
CA GLY A 599 -17.82 29.09 18.03
C GLY A 599 -16.61 28.11 17.79
N VAL A 600 -15.39 28.48 18.17
CA VAL A 600 -14.22 27.60 18.02
C VAL A 600 -13.72 27.15 19.39
N ALA A 601 -13.62 25.85 19.61
CA ALA A 601 -13.06 25.26 20.82
C ALA A 601 -11.95 24.25 20.47
N THR A 602 -10.94 24.18 21.36
CA THR A 602 -9.81 23.27 21.20
C THR A 602 -10.02 22.02 22.04
N GLY A 603 -10.07 20.89 21.40
CA GLY A 603 -10.08 19.56 22.01
C GLY A 603 -8.76 18.83 21.86
N VAL A 604 -8.59 17.76 22.62
CA VAL A 604 -7.48 16.83 22.48
C VAL A 604 -8.01 15.43 22.28
N ALA A 605 -7.41 14.73 21.33
CA ALA A 605 -7.76 13.36 20.97
C ALA A 605 -6.55 12.44 21.10
N TRP A 606 -6.84 11.18 21.34
CA TRP A 606 -5.86 10.11 21.18
C TRP A 606 -5.96 9.53 19.78
N THR A 607 -4.80 9.24 19.16
CA THR A 607 -4.69 8.58 17.88
C THR A 607 -3.65 7.46 17.95
N GLU A 608 -3.63 6.56 17.00
CA GLU A 608 -2.62 5.49 16.93
C GLU A 608 -1.18 6.01 16.88
N THR A 609 -0.99 7.24 16.42
CA THR A 609 0.33 7.90 16.36
C THR A 609 0.64 8.74 17.60
N GLY A 610 -0.24 8.73 18.60
CA GLY A 610 -0.16 9.51 19.84
C GLY A 610 -1.29 10.51 20.00
N GLY A 611 -1.17 11.47 20.90
CA GLY A 611 -2.16 12.52 21.06
C GLY A 611 -2.10 13.58 19.96
N ASP A 612 -3.25 14.14 19.61
CA ASP A 612 -3.39 15.24 18.67
C ASP A 612 -4.38 16.30 19.18
N VAL A 613 -4.31 17.51 18.64
CA VAL A 613 -5.23 18.60 18.94
C VAL A 613 -6.29 18.67 17.85
N LEU A 614 -7.54 18.78 18.29
CA LEU A 614 -8.69 18.93 17.41
C LEU A 614 -9.29 20.32 17.59
N PHE A 615 -9.54 21.01 16.49
CA PHE A 615 -10.34 22.22 16.50
C PHE A 615 -11.77 21.84 16.13
N ILE A 616 -12.73 22.28 16.96
CA ILE A 616 -14.16 22.08 16.71
C ILE A 616 -14.76 23.42 16.44
N GLU A 617 -15.35 23.60 15.30
CA GLU A 617 -16.00 24.82 14.84
C GLU A 617 -17.50 24.62 14.84
N ALA A 618 -18.23 25.51 15.49
CA ALA A 618 -19.69 25.55 15.53
C ALA A 618 -20.17 26.89 14.99
N THR A 619 -21.15 26.87 14.12
CA THR A 619 -21.77 28.08 13.55
C THR A 619 -23.30 27.95 13.56
N LEU A 620 -23.96 29.01 13.92
CA LEU A 620 -25.41 29.16 13.85
C LEU A 620 -25.76 29.80 12.50
N LEU A 621 -26.47 29.05 11.66
CA LEU A 621 -26.92 29.52 10.36
C LEU A 621 -28.36 30.05 10.45
N PRO A 622 -28.68 31.21 9.86
CA PRO A 622 -30.06 31.67 9.79
C PRO A 622 -30.93 30.61 9.08
N GLY A 623 -31.92 30.11 9.76
CA GLY A 623 -32.83 29.08 9.26
C GLY A 623 -33.78 28.62 10.36
N GLY A 624 -34.89 28.03 10.00
CA GLY A 624 -35.93 27.66 10.99
C GLY A 624 -36.16 26.15 11.13
N ASN A 625 -35.30 25.29 10.50
CA ASN A 625 -35.59 23.87 10.43
C ASN A 625 -34.97 23.04 11.57
N GLN A 626 -34.26 23.67 12.51
CA GLN A 626 -33.59 23.02 13.65
C GLN A 626 -32.65 21.89 13.24
N ASN A 627 -32.06 21.99 12.05
CA ASN A 627 -31.17 20.97 11.53
C ASN A 627 -29.81 21.03 12.25
N ILE A 628 -29.25 19.85 12.53
CA ILE A 628 -27.89 19.68 13.02
C ILE A 628 -27.07 19.12 11.88
N ILE A 629 -26.17 19.93 11.33
CA ILE A 629 -25.26 19.57 10.25
C ILE A 629 -23.92 19.21 10.88
N LEU A 630 -23.47 17.98 10.66
CA LEU A 630 -22.19 17.49 11.18
C LEU A 630 -21.26 17.16 10.02
N THR A 631 -20.07 17.76 9.98
CA THR A 631 -19.08 17.55 8.93
C THR A 631 -17.69 17.31 9.51
N GLY A 632 -16.78 16.66 8.74
CA GLY A 632 -15.41 16.35 9.15
C GLY A 632 -15.13 14.85 9.32
N GLN A 633 -15.88 13.97 8.64
CA GLN A 633 -15.76 12.50 8.72
C GLN A 633 -15.90 11.97 10.16
N LEU A 634 -16.96 12.38 10.83
CA LEU A 634 -17.26 11.96 12.19
C LEU A 634 -17.88 10.56 12.18
N GLY A 635 -17.33 9.64 12.97
CA GLY A 635 -17.92 8.33 13.22
C GLY A 635 -19.19 8.42 14.06
N ASN A 636 -19.89 7.29 14.20
CA ASN A 636 -21.20 7.23 14.85
C ASN A 636 -21.16 7.70 16.30
N VAL A 637 -20.16 7.29 17.07
CA VAL A 637 -20.01 7.67 18.49
C VAL A 637 -19.82 9.17 18.65
N MET A 638 -19.02 9.77 17.78
CA MET A 638 -18.77 11.21 17.80
C MET A 638 -20.00 12.02 17.37
N GLN A 639 -20.81 11.51 16.44
CA GLN A 639 -22.10 12.11 16.05
C GLN A 639 -23.13 12.03 17.18
N GLU A 640 -23.20 10.93 17.92
CA GLU A 640 -24.04 10.78 19.10
C GLU A 640 -23.62 11.76 20.20
N SER A 641 -22.32 11.91 20.43
CA SER A 641 -21.77 12.85 21.40
C SER A 641 -22.14 14.30 21.05
N ALA A 642 -22.10 14.67 19.75
CA ALA A 642 -22.57 15.99 19.31
C ALA A 642 -24.07 16.22 19.59
N ARG A 643 -24.91 15.22 19.34
CA ARG A 643 -26.36 15.29 19.63
C ARG A 643 -26.65 15.37 21.13
N ALA A 644 -25.91 14.62 21.95
CA ALA A 644 -26.01 14.69 23.40
C ALA A 644 -25.63 16.08 23.92
N ALA A 645 -24.56 16.69 23.40
CA ALA A 645 -24.16 18.04 23.70
C ALA A 645 -25.26 19.05 23.38
N VAL A 646 -25.84 18.99 22.18
CA VAL A 646 -26.96 19.87 21.78
C VAL A 646 -28.17 19.68 22.68
N SER A 647 -28.53 18.44 23.01
CA SER A 647 -29.67 18.14 23.87
C SER A 647 -29.51 18.73 25.27
N HIS A 648 -28.31 18.59 25.85
CA HIS A 648 -27.97 19.17 27.15
C HIS A 648 -28.07 20.71 27.12
N LEU A 649 -27.45 21.34 26.12
CA LEU A 649 -27.48 22.82 26.01
C LEU A 649 -28.91 23.37 25.84
N ARG A 650 -29.75 22.66 25.10
CA ARG A 650 -31.16 23.02 24.95
C ARG A 650 -31.93 22.91 26.28
N ALA A 651 -31.72 21.79 26.98
CA ALA A 651 -32.41 21.54 28.26
C ALA A 651 -32.03 22.55 29.34
N ARG A 652 -30.82 23.09 29.30
CA ARG A 652 -30.27 24.02 30.30
C ARG A 652 -30.01 25.42 29.75
N ALA A 653 -30.62 25.79 28.65
CA ALA A 653 -30.41 27.08 27.97
C ALA A 653 -30.51 28.28 28.90
N GLY A 654 -31.53 28.33 29.75
CA GLY A 654 -31.73 29.44 30.70
C GLY A 654 -30.61 29.55 31.75
N GLU A 655 -30.10 28.42 32.27
CA GLU A 655 -29.01 28.37 33.23
C GLU A 655 -27.67 28.80 32.62
N LEU A 656 -27.52 28.53 31.32
CA LEU A 656 -26.30 28.81 30.56
C LEU A 656 -26.31 30.20 29.89
N GLY A 657 -27.36 30.98 30.09
CA GLY A 657 -27.49 32.32 29.50
C GLY A 657 -27.76 32.33 28.00
N ILE A 658 -28.19 31.20 27.42
CA ILE A 658 -28.55 31.11 26.01
C ILE A 658 -30.05 31.41 25.84
N PRO A 659 -30.46 32.08 24.74
CA PRO A 659 -31.89 32.19 24.42
C PRO A 659 -32.51 30.80 24.29
N PRO A 660 -33.65 30.50 24.94
CA PRO A 660 -34.26 29.16 24.87
C PRO A 660 -34.64 28.70 23.46
N ASP A 661 -34.80 29.66 22.55
CA ASP A 661 -35.16 29.44 21.15
C ASP A 661 -33.99 29.52 20.17
N PHE A 662 -32.74 29.46 20.67
CA PHE A 662 -31.56 29.68 19.82
C PHE A 662 -31.49 28.71 18.61
N LEU A 663 -31.94 27.46 18.76
CA LEU A 663 -32.04 26.51 17.63
C LEU A 663 -33.37 26.60 16.88
N ALA A 664 -34.41 27.25 17.45
CA ALA A 664 -35.67 27.42 16.73
C ALA A 664 -35.56 28.39 15.55
N LYS A 665 -34.60 29.32 15.63
CA LYS A 665 -34.32 30.33 14.60
C LYS A 665 -33.10 30.08 13.77
N HIS A 666 -32.30 29.06 14.14
CA HIS A 666 -31.01 28.75 13.48
C HIS A 666 -30.82 27.24 13.28
N ASP A 667 -30.23 26.90 12.19
CA ASP A 667 -29.62 25.59 12.00
C ASP A 667 -28.22 25.60 12.60
N LEU A 668 -27.77 24.48 13.20
CA LEU A 668 -26.45 24.33 13.79
C LEU A 668 -25.56 23.54 12.86
N HIS A 669 -24.43 24.13 12.48
CA HIS A 669 -23.40 23.44 11.79
C HIS A 669 -22.17 23.24 12.68
N VAL A 670 -21.81 21.99 12.96
CA VAL A 670 -20.57 21.63 13.66
C VAL A 670 -19.61 20.99 12.67
N HIS A 671 -18.42 21.55 12.57
CA HIS A 671 -17.36 21.08 11.68
C HIS A 671 -16.10 20.73 12.46
N VAL A 672 -15.51 19.58 12.19
CA VAL A 672 -14.20 19.20 12.72
C VAL A 672 -13.21 19.15 11.56
N PRO A 673 -12.34 20.16 11.37
CA PRO A 673 -11.36 20.22 10.28
C PRO A 673 -10.44 19.00 10.22
N ALA A 674 -9.66 18.89 9.12
CA ALA A 674 -8.83 17.73 8.78
C ALA A 674 -9.66 16.49 8.38
N GLY A 675 -10.59 16.67 7.43
CA GLY A 675 -11.50 15.64 6.91
C GLY A 675 -10.84 14.44 6.21
N ALA A 676 -9.52 14.44 6.04
CA ALA A 676 -8.79 13.30 5.47
C ALA A 676 -8.61 12.12 6.47
N ILE A 677 -8.85 12.34 7.76
CA ILE A 677 -8.69 11.35 8.83
C ILE A 677 -10.06 11.11 9.48
N PRO A 678 -10.59 9.88 9.44
CA PRO A 678 -11.80 9.54 10.18
C PRO A 678 -11.60 9.77 11.69
N LYS A 679 -12.62 10.34 12.35
CA LYS A 679 -12.59 10.65 13.77
C LYS A 679 -13.79 9.99 14.43
N ASP A 680 -13.55 9.21 15.46
CA ASP A 680 -14.61 8.61 16.27
C ASP A 680 -14.22 8.58 17.75
N GLY A 681 -15.20 8.65 18.62
CA GLY A 681 -15.03 8.58 20.06
C GLY A 681 -15.83 9.62 20.83
N PRO A 682 -16.17 9.32 22.11
CA PRO A 682 -17.01 10.18 22.93
C PRO A 682 -16.26 11.36 23.55
N SER A 683 -14.92 11.31 23.58
CA SER A 683 -14.06 12.25 24.34
C SER A 683 -14.08 13.70 23.85
N ALA A 684 -14.67 13.98 22.69
CA ALA A 684 -14.83 15.31 22.14
C ALA A 684 -16.16 16.00 22.58
N GLY A 685 -17.02 15.33 23.35
CA GLY A 685 -18.34 15.83 23.73
C GLY A 685 -18.30 17.17 24.47
N VAL A 686 -17.40 17.28 25.43
CA VAL A 686 -17.20 18.55 26.18
C VAL A 686 -16.75 19.68 25.25
N THR A 687 -15.85 19.38 24.32
CA THR A 687 -15.34 20.36 23.34
C THR A 687 -16.43 20.82 22.39
N MET A 688 -17.26 19.88 21.90
CA MET A 688 -18.41 20.22 21.05
C MET A 688 -19.42 21.09 21.78
N ALA A 689 -19.77 20.72 23.00
CA ALA A 689 -20.67 21.51 23.83
C ALA A 689 -20.15 22.94 24.04
N THR A 690 -18.86 23.09 24.32
CA THR A 690 -18.21 24.39 24.53
C THR A 690 -18.17 25.21 23.23
N ALA A 691 -17.89 24.61 22.08
CA ALA A 691 -17.90 25.29 20.79
C ALA A 691 -19.32 25.79 20.43
N ILE A 692 -20.33 24.94 20.61
CA ILE A 692 -21.73 25.30 20.36
C ILE A 692 -22.17 26.43 21.29
N LEU A 693 -21.84 26.34 22.59
CA LEU A 693 -22.16 27.38 23.54
C LEU A 693 -21.46 28.71 23.21
N SER A 694 -20.18 28.66 22.87
CA SER A 694 -19.43 29.83 22.42
C SER A 694 -20.07 30.51 21.21
N ALA A 695 -20.56 29.76 20.24
CA ALA A 695 -21.29 30.26 19.08
C ALA A 695 -22.63 30.89 19.51
N ALA A 696 -23.38 30.24 20.42
CA ALA A 696 -24.68 30.71 20.90
C ALA A 696 -24.60 32.00 21.74
N LEU A 697 -23.51 32.13 22.52
CA LEU A 697 -23.26 33.33 23.32
C LEU A 697 -22.51 34.42 22.54
N ASN A 698 -22.02 34.13 21.35
CA ASN A 698 -21.12 34.98 20.58
C ASN A 698 -19.87 35.42 21.39
N ARG A 699 -19.30 34.49 22.16
CA ARG A 699 -18.15 34.72 23.06
C ARG A 699 -17.03 33.73 22.72
N PRO A 700 -15.77 34.18 22.50
CA PRO A 700 -14.67 33.31 22.15
C PRO A 700 -14.24 32.43 23.34
N VAL A 701 -13.80 31.23 23.04
CA VAL A 701 -13.11 30.34 23.99
C VAL A 701 -11.67 30.81 24.18
N ARG A 702 -11.12 30.66 25.39
CA ARG A 702 -9.72 30.98 25.70
C ARG A 702 -8.77 30.18 24.77
N GLN A 703 -7.77 30.87 24.23
CA GLN A 703 -6.80 30.31 23.28
C GLN A 703 -5.81 29.34 23.93
N ASP A 704 -5.56 29.52 25.21
CA ASP A 704 -4.60 28.74 26.00
C ASP A 704 -5.22 27.51 26.66
N VAL A 705 -6.50 27.22 26.38
CA VAL A 705 -7.26 26.11 26.96
C VAL A 705 -7.57 25.06 25.93
N ALA A 706 -7.33 23.80 26.27
CA ALA A 706 -7.88 22.63 25.58
C ALA A 706 -8.67 21.78 26.56
N MET A 707 -9.51 20.92 26.03
CA MET A 707 -10.40 20.12 26.86
C MET A 707 -10.61 18.70 26.28
N THR A 708 -10.95 17.79 27.18
CA THR A 708 -11.38 16.42 26.82
C THR A 708 -12.40 15.94 27.83
N GLY A 709 -13.33 15.12 27.40
CA GLY A 709 -14.35 14.52 28.27
C GLY A 709 -15.56 14.09 27.48
N GLU A 710 -16.18 13.02 27.89
CA GLU A 710 -17.49 12.60 27.41
C GLU A 710 -18.57 13.35 28.17
N ILE A 711 -19.60 13.82 27.49
CA ILE A 711 -20.70 14.55 28.08
C ILE A 711 -21.96 13.67 28.13
N THR A 712 -22.63 13.69 29.28
CA THR A 712 -23.96 13.08 29.45
C THR A 712 -25.08 14.09 29.18
N LEU A 713 -26.32 13.62 29.01
CA LEU A 713 -27.50 14.46 28.87
C LEU A 713 -27.76 15.32 30.13
N SER A 714 -27.32 14.86 31.30
CA SER A 714 -27.40 15.62 32.56
C SER A 714 -26.28 16.66 32.71
N GLY A 715 -25.29 16.69 31.84
CA GLY A 715 -24.17 17.60 31.86
C GLY A 715 -22.96 17.12 32.71
N LEU A 716 -22.95 15.86 33.13
CA LEU A 716 -21.80 15.27 33.79
C LEU A 716 -20.69 15.01 32.78
N VAL A 717 -19.46 15.15 33.21
CA VAL A 717 -18.25 14.89 32.42
C VAL A 717 -17.67 13.54 32.85
N LEU A 718 -17.74 12.56 31.95
CA LEU A 718 -17.28 11.18 32.19
C LEU A 718 -15.81 11.00 31.82
N PRO A 719 -15.12 10.03 32.47
CA PRO A 719 -13.71 9.76 32.24
C PRO A 719 -13.44 9.27 30.84
N VAL A 720 -12.23 9.55 30.34
CA VAL A 720 -11.76 9.22 28.99
C VAL A 720 -10.35 8.66 29.04
N GLY A 721 -9.99 7.85 28.05
CA GLY A 721 -8.65 7.27 27.97
C GLY A 721 -7.60 8.22 27.36
N GLY A 722 -6.31 7.87 27.55
CA GLY A 722 -5.18 8.51 26.89
C GLY A 722 -4.86 9.91 27.40
N ILE A 723 -5.04 10.18 28.68
CA ILE A 723 -4.77 11.51 29.28
C ILE A 723 -3.32 11.92 29.09
N ARG A 724 -2.36 10.98 29.21
CA ARG A 724 -0.94 11.29 29.03
C ARG A 724 -0.66 11.78 27.61
N GLU A 725 -1.11 11.05 26.59
CA GLU A 725 -0.91 11.42 25.18
C GLU A 725 -1.61 12.73 24.85
N LYS A 726 -2.80 12.95 25.40
CA LYS A 726 -3.57 14.18 25.24
C LYS A 726 -2.87 15.38 25.86
N ALA A 727 -2.31 15.25 27.05
CA ALA A 727 -1.53 16.30 27.72
C ALA A 727 -0.25 16.63 26.93
N LEU A 728 0.48 15.61 26.47
CA LEU A 728 1.66 15.79 25.60
C LEU A 728 1.31 16.52 24.30
N ALA A 729 0.17 16.20 23.68
CA ALA A 729 -0.31 16.90 22.50
C ALA A 729 -0.66 18.36 22.82
N ALA A 730 -1.41 18.61 23.86
CA ALA A 730 -1.77 19.95 24.29
C ALA A 730 -0.52 20.84 24.51
N ARG A 731 0.48 20.33 25.23
CA ARG A 731 1.76 21.02 25.44
C ARG A 731 2.47 21.35 24.12
N ARG A 732 2.60 20.36 23.20
CA ARG A 732 3.23 20.57 21.87
C ARG A 732 2.59 21.72 21.10
N PHE A 733 1.28 21.86 21.21
CA PHE A 733 0.52 22.92 20.57
C PHE A 733 0.54 24.25 21.35
N GLY A 734 1.22 24.33 22.50
CA GLY A 734 1.37 25.53 23.29
C GLY A 734 0.14 25.85 24.17
N VAL A 735 -0.72 24.87 24.40
CA VAL A 735 -1.84 24.96 25.36
C VAL A 735 -1.27 25.02 26.78
N LYS A 736 -1.78 25.95 27.59
CA LYS A 736 -1.34 26.12 28.97
C LYS A 736 -2.28 25.46 29.99
N THR A 737 -3.54 25.28 29.64
CA THR A 737 -4.54 24.73 30.53
C THR A 737 -5.29 23.57 29.87
N LEU A 738 -5.24 22.40 30.48
CA LEU A 738 -6.00 21.23 30.05
C LEU A 738 -7.18 20.97 31.01
N ILE A 739 -8.38 21.04 30.51
CA ILE A 739 -9.59 20.65 31.24
C ILE A 739 -9.83 19.15 30.98
N LEU A 740 -10.03 18.40 32.06
CA LEU A 740 -10.22 16.94 32.01
C LEU A 740 -11.27 16.50 33.05
N PRO A 741 -11.84 15.29 32.88
CA PRO A 741 -12.78 14.77 33.86
C PRO A 741 -12.14 14.58 35.24
N ALA A 742 -12.83 14.89 36.34
CA ALA A 742 -12.31 14.70 37.71
C ALA A 742 -11.89 13.25 38.00
N LEU A 743 -12.61 12.27 37.43
CA LEU A 743 -12.25 10.85 37.57
C LEU A 743 -10.94 10.45 36.87
N ASN A 744 -10.40 11.30 36.00
CA ASN A 744 -9.05 11.11 35.41
C ASN A 744 -7.93 11.84 36.19
N GLU A 745 -8.23 12.48 37.33
CA GLU A 745 -7.18 13.09 38.15
C GLU A 745 -6.05 12.12 38.54
N PRO A 746 -6.30 10.85 38.89
CA PRO A 746 -5.22 9.87 39.14
C PRO A 746 -4.27 9.66 37.96
N ASP A 747 -4.73 9.79 36.72
CA ASP A 747 -3.92 9.63 35.52
C ASP A 747 -2.83 10.72 35.41
N LEU A 748 -3.01 11.86 36.09
CA LEU A 748 -2.03 12.95 36.15
C LEU A 748 -0.74 12.52 36.85
N ALA A 749 -0.78 11.51 37.70
CA ALA A 749 0.40 10.95 38.36
C ALA A 749 1.35 10.27 37.36
N GLU A 750 0.84 9.87 36.19
CA GLU A 750 1.64 9.27 35.10
C GLU A 750 2.37 10.30 34.23
N LEU A 751 2.02 11.58 34.36
CA LEU A 751 2.66 12.64 33.61
C LEU A 751 4.06 12.95 34.21
N PRO A 752 5.07 13.22 33.35
CA PRO A 752 6.34 13.76 33.79
C PRO A 752 6.17 15.02 34.61
N GLU A 753 7.04 15.20 35.62
CA GLU A 753 6.98 16.37 36.51
C GLU A 753 7.04 17.71 35.78
N GLU A 754 7.84 17.77 34.72
CA GLU A 754 7.97 18.98 33.89
C GLU A 754 6.63 19.43 33.32
N ILE A 755 5.86 18.49 32.78
CA ILE A 755 4.53 18.78 32.21
C ILE A 755 3.57 19.25 33.29
N ARG A 756 3.61 18.60 34.45
CA ARG A 756 2.78 18.99 35.61
C ARG A 756 3.09 20.39 36.13
N ARG A 757 4.34 20.85 35.95
CA ARG A 757 4.75 22.22 36.35
C ARG A 757 4.43 23.26 35.27
N GLU A 758 4.49 22.89 33.99
CA GLU A 758 4.32 23.84 32.90
C GLU A 758 2.87 24.02 32.47
N MET A 759 2.00 23.06 32.74
CA MET A 759 0.59 23.11 32.38
C MET A 759 -0.31 23.11 33.62
N ALA A 760 -1.39 23.88 33.54
CA ALA A 760 -2.47 23.82 34.54
C ALA A 760 -3.47 22.72 34.13
N PHE A 761 -3.74 21.80 35.04
CA PHE A 761 -4.77 20.77 34.88
C PHE A 761 -5.99 21.12 35.72
N VAL A 762 -7.14 21.11 35.07
CA VAL A 762 -8.40 21.49 35.74
C VAL A 762 -9.36 20.32 35.72
N PRO A 763 -9.43 19.52 36.78
CA PRO A 763 -10.40 18.45 36.91
C PRO A 763 -11.83 19.04 37.05
N VAL A 764 -12.76 18.48 36.28
CA VAL A 764 -14.15 18.94 36.25
C VAL A 764 -15.13 17.76 36.33
N GLU A 765 -16.26 17.97 36.98
CA GLU A 765 -17.35 17.00 37.09
C GLU A 765 -18.52 17.34 36.15
N THR A 766 -18.66 18.62 35.82
CA THR A 766 -19.81 19.13 35.05
C THR A 766 -19.39 20.09 33.95
N LEU A 767 -20.23 20.20 32.92
CA LEU A 767 -20.03 21.15 31.82
C LEU A 767 -20.02 22.59 32.33
N ALA A 768 -20.80 22.93 33.38
CA ALA A 768 -20.81 24.27 33.97
C ALA A 768 -19.44 24.69 34.52
N GLN A 769 -18.65 23.74 35.07
CA GLN A 769 -17.28 24.01 35.52
C GLN A 769 -16.36 24.24 34.33
N VAL A 770 -16.53 23.47 33.23
CA VAL A 770 -15.76 23.66 31.97
C VAL A 770 -15.95 25.08 31.45
N ILE A 771 -17.21 25.54 31.37
CA ILE A 771 -17.57 26.84 30.82
C ILE A 771 -16.92 27.96 31.59
N LYS A 772 -16.94 27.91 32.93
CA LYS A 772 -16.31 28.94 33.80
C LYS A 772 -14.81 29.10 33.51
N VAL A 773 -14.13 28.02 33.12
CA VAL A 773 -12.71 28.06 32.80
C VAL A 773 -12.48 28.45 31.34
N ALA A 774 -13.28 27.92 30.43
CA ALA A 774 -13.07 28.07 29.00
C ALA A 774 -13.63 29.40 28.45
N ILE A 775 -14.73 29.92 29.00
CA ILE A 775 -15.41 31.15 28.57
C ILE A 775 -15.64 32.07 29.79
N PRO A 776 -14.59 32.68 30.36
CA PRO A 776 -14.75 33.52 31.56
C PRO A 776 -15.55 34.80 31.28
N ASP A 777 -16.28 35.27 32.27
CA ASP A 777 -17.00 36.56 32.23
C ASP A 777 -15.95 37.69 32.20
N GLY A 778 -15.86 38.45 31.13
CA GLY A 778 -14.95 39.59 30.99
C GLY A 778 -14.03 39.63 29.75
N ALA A 779 -14.11 38.66 28.85
CA ALA A 779 -13.25 38.64 27.66
C ALA A 779 -13.64 39.61 26.51
N MET A 780 -14.45 40.65 26.76
CA MET A 780 -14.87 41.61 25.72
C MET A 780 -13.94 42.84 25.54
N GLU A 781 -12.91 43.05 26.35
CA GLU A 781 -12.15 44.31 26.29
C GLU A 781 -10.86 44.29 25.44
N GLN A 782 -10.47 43.19 24.82
CA GLN A 782 -9.18 43.13 24.09
C GLN A 782 -9.27 43.02 22.55
N THR A 783 -10.44 43.13 21.93
CA THR A 783 -10.58 43.02 20.46
C THR A 783 -10.65 44.38 19.73
N SER A 784 -10.56 45.56 20.43
CA SER A 784 -10.66 46.88 19.77
C SER A 784 -9.32 47.52 19.34
N GLU A 785 -8.16 46.96 19.71
CA GLU A 785 -6.85 47.57 19.36
C GLU A 785 -6.11 46.95 18.15
N ALA A 786 -6.62 45.87 17.57
CA ALA A 786 -5.97 45.20 16.45
C ALA A 786 -6.50 45.60 15.05
N GLU A 787 -7.57 46.39 14.95
CA GLU A 787 -8.11 46.83 13.65
C GLU A 787 -7.69 48.22 13.18
N THR A 788 -6.85 48.95 13.95
CA THR A 788 -6.48 50.34 13.62
C THR A 788 -5.08 50.51 13.04
N VAL A 789 -4.37 49.46 12.66
CA VAL A 789 -2.97 49.59 12.15
C VAL A 789 -2.77 49.21 10.68
N ILE A 790 -3.81 49.04 9.87
CA ILE A 790 -3.66 48.75 8.43
C ILE A 790 -4.39 49.83 7.58
N THR A 791 -4.19 51.09 7.83
CA THR A 791 -4.66 52.15 6.91
C THR A 791 -3.77 53.38 6.86
N GLU A 792 -2.48 53.33 7.16
CA GLU A 792 -1.54 54.49 6.90
C GLU A 792 -0.14 54.03 6.44
N SER A 793 -0.04 53.39 5.29
CA SER A 793 1.20 53.39 4.50
C SER A 793 0.92 53.02 3.03
N ASP A 794 0.20 53.91 2.34
CA ASP A 794 0.29 54.07 0.88
C ASP A 794 -0.27 55.45 0.55
N ARG A 795 0.67 56.45 0.64
CA ARG A 795 0.66 57.69 -0.13
C ARG A 795 2.07 58.09 -0.42
#